data_3e2f60e46833aa0ce3cebaee4d0a0d95
#
_entry.id   3e2f60e46833aa0ce3cebaee4d0a0d95
#
_cell.length_a   1.000
_cell.length_b   1.000
_cell.length_c   1.000
_cell.angle_alpha   90.00
_cell.angle_beta   90.00
_cell.angle_gamma   90.00
#
_symmetry.space_group_name_H-M   'P 1'
#
loop_
_entity.id
_entity.type
_entity.pdbx_description
1 polymer ?
#
loop_
_entity_poly.entity_id
_entity_poly.type
_entity_poly.pdbx_seq_one_letter_code
_entity_poly.pdbx_strand_id
1 'polypeptide(L)'
;MIKLNRKLVAGMLMVSLSLTSCNSILEEEPHGIYTPNDFYTQQGIEQGVTALYRHLRLLYGNGYYMSATVNGTDEATYAQSADGNFKELDLSGAGQINVNTFPTSMVWNSVFPYINTANGIIQNGEKAGVPESLVSEARFFRAFDYFLLVQTYGGVPLDLGSGELQFNISDVTTSKRNTVPEVYTKAIFNDLETAIQHLPTNPRVAGGVTKNVARLILAKAYLTYGWWLQNPNNIPTYPETQRVDPDGHNAQWYFQKAYDLSLEAINNPGPYGLQDTYYDVNLGANDRNKETMLYADHTQSSAYFNEGDPNGYGSGWSPDNFAAWMMTHNYTNLRSSTSATSWNAVSSVQRAATQDLGRPWTRLAPTIEALKNTFVDKDLDSRYDGTFQTVFRGNWDKEGTGVSQQTLYNANNLPVQPGDAILTILNDDSQAANIVYPTSGAGKSNVGAGELPGRADFVIHLSGSSRIVYPSLWKIGTYRTDNGNGLGQPNAGLTRPAYVAKFSEFYLVAAEAAVKGASGSMSARDLVNVLRARAGKWRWDNNGNVAKVQDNSAAMMAATPSTITIDYILAERSREFYGEGYRWYDLVRTQKWEEYAKTYTIGGMNYGDHTPQTHTRTIQKFHYLRPIPQGQFDNMTMSPAEEAAYQNPGY
;
A
#
# COMPACT_ATOMS: atom_id res chain seq x y z
N MET A 1 56.49 -10.10 -73.10
CA MET A 1 55.33 -10.89 -72.64
C MET A 1 55.63 -11.43 -71.23
N ILE A 2 55.08 -10.81 -70.19
CA ILE A 2 55.28 -11.25 -68.81
C ILE A 2 54.30 -12.40 -68.56
N LYS A 3 54.82 -13.61 -68.31
CA LYS A 3 54.00 -14.76 -67.95
C LYS A 3 53.53 -14.59 -66.53
N LEU A 4 52.29 -14.19 -66.36
CA LEU A 4 51.64 -14.10 -65.03
C LEU A 4 51.52 -15.52 -64.44
N ASN A 5 52.07 -15.71 -63.26
CA ASN A 5 52.17 -17.01 -62.59
C ASN A 5 50.79 -17.45 -62.11
N ARG A 6 50.18 -18.47 -62.69
CA ARG A 6 48.81 -18.99 -62.39
C ARG A 6 48.60 -19.29 -60.93
N LYS A 7 49.65 -19.57 -60.18
CA LYS A 7 49.58 -19.81 -58.72
C LYS A 7 49.37 -18.52 -57.91
N LEU A 8 49.85 -17.37 -58.38
CA LEU A 8 49.68 -16.08 -57.76
C LEU A 8 48.25 -15.54 -58.00
N VAL A 9 47.68 -15.77 -59.18
CA VAL A 9 46.30 -15.39 -59.49
C VAL A 9 45.27 -16.24 -58.69
N ALA A 10 45.54 -17.55 -58.54
CA ALA A 10 44.73 -18.44 -57.76
C ALA A 10 44.79 -18.08 -56.24
N GLY A 11 45.94 -17.65 -55.71
CA GLY A 11 46.10 -17.16 -54.33
C GLY A 11 45.38 -15.83 -54.07
N MET A 12 45.44 -14.89 -55.02
CA MET A 12 44.68 -13.63 -54.91
C MET A 12 43.18 -13.83 -55.05
N LEU A 13 42.68 -14.78 -55.83
CA LEU A 13 41.27 -15.10 -55.94
C LEU A 13 40.75 -15.80 -54.66
N MET A 14 41.53 -16.65 -54.00
CA MET A 14 41.15 -17.24 -52.68
C MET A 14 41.12 -16.22 -51.56
N VAL A 15 42.03 -15.25 -51.54
CA VAL A 15 42.02 -14.17 -50.51
C VAL A 15 40.89 -13.17 -50.75
N SER A 16 40.51 -12.91 -52.02
CA SER A 16 39.35 -12.04 -52.30
C SER A 16 37.99 -12.71 -52.02
N LEU A 17 37.88 -14.03 -52.09
CA LEU A 17 36.69 -14.79 -51.71
C LEU A 17 36.53 -14.96 -50.19
N SER A 18 37.61 -14.86 -49.40
CA SER A 18 37.56 -14.91 -47.95
C SER A 18 37.24 -13.56 -47.29
N LEU A 19 37.20 -12.45 -48.03
CA LEU A 19 36.85 -11.12 -47.54
C LEU A 19 35.35 -10.74 -47.75
N THR A 20 34.60 -11.59 -48.46
CA THR A 20 33.16 -11.35 -48.66
C THR A 20 32.27 -12.37 -47.95
N SER A 21 32.85 -13.21 -47.09
CA SER A 21 32.11 -14.21 -46.34
C SER A 21 31.98 -13.78 -44.88
N CYS A 22 30.75 -13.69 -44.43
CA CYS A 22 30.33 -13.73 -43.05
C CYS A 22 30.30 -12.41 -42.24
N ASN A 23 29.60 -11.38 -42.73
CA ASN A 23 29.00 -10.44 -41.77
C ASN A 23 27.65 -10.94 -41.24
N SER A 24 26.95 -11.81 -41.98
CA SER A 24 25.63 -12.31 -41.54
C SER A 24 25.63 -13.59 -40.68
N ILE A 25 26.80 -14.29 -40.57
CA ILE A 25 26.94 -15.52 -39.76
C ILE A 25 27.31 -15.19 -38.32
N LEU A 26 27.71 -13.96 -38.02
CA LEU A 26 28.03 -13.46 -36.66
C LEU A 26 26.95 -12.55 -36.07
N GLU A 27 25.85 -12.33 -36.75
CA GLU A 27 24.67 -11.77 -36.11
C GLU A 27 24.02 -12.89 -35.28
N GLU A 28 24.33 -12.93 -34.00
CA GLU A 28 23.56 -13.71 -33.03
C GLU A 28 22.11 -13.24 -33.06
N GLU A 29 21.23 -14.01 -33.68
CA GLU A 29 19.79 -13.87 -33.41
C GLU A 29 19.49 -14.60 -32.10
N PRO A 30 19.32 -13.89 -30.99
CA PRO A 30 19.02 -14.52 -29.72
C PRO A 30 17.62 -15.11 -29.76
N HIS A 31 17.47 -16.42 -29.91
CA HIS A 31 16.19 -17.12 -29.94
C HIS A 31 15.48 -17.22 -28.58
N GLY A 32 16.06 -16.69 -27.53
CA GLY A 32 15.48 -16.73 -26.16
C GLY A 32 15.34 -15.39 -25.46
N ILE A 33 15.69 -14.28 -26.12
CA ILE A 33 15.61 -12.93 -25.54
C ILE A 33 14.92 -12.03 -26.56
N TYR A 34 13.93 -11.25 -26.14
CA TYR A 34 13.31 -10.25 -26.99
C TYR A 34 14.33 -9.17 -27.37
N THR A 35 14.58 -9.03 -28.66
CA THR A 35 15.37 -7.90 -29.18
C THR A 35 14.49 -6.64 -29.25
N PRO A 36 15.09 -5.43 -29.37
CA PRO A 36 14.30 -4.22 -29.62
C PRO A 36 13.36 -4.34 -30.83
N ASN A 37 13.76 -5.07 -31.88
CA ASN A 37 12.93 -5.30 -33.06
C ASN A 37 11.69 -6.16 -32.75
N ASP A 38 11.81 -7.15 -31.89
CA ASP A 38 10.68 -7.98 -31.43
C ASP A 38 9.74 -7.21 -30.52
N PHE A 39 10.30 -6.37 -29.65
CA PHE A 39 9.54 -5.55 -28.72
C PHE A 39 8.73 -4.43 -29.40
N TYR A 40 9.20 -3.90 -30.53
CA TYR A 40 8.51 -2.82 -31.27
C TYR A 40 7.47 -3.30 -32.27
N THR A 41 7.07 -4.54 -32.19
CA THR A 41 5.88 -5.06 -32.87
C THR A 41 4.61 -4.74 -32.05
N GLN A 42 3.43 -4.78 -32.70
CA GLN A 42 2.17 -4.62 -31.99
C GLN A 42 2.07 -5.58 -30.79
N GLN A 43 2.37 -6.86 -31.00
CA GLN A 43 2.33 -7.89 -29.96
C GLN A 43 3.31 -7.60 -28.82
N GLY A 44 4.54 -7.20 -29.13
CA GLY A 44 5.56 -6.89 -28.14
C GLY A 44 5.16 -5.69 -27.27
N ILE A 45 4.57 -4.66 -27.85
CA ILE A 45 4.04 -3.50 -27.10
C ILE A 45 2.86 -3.90 -26.21
N GLU A 46 1.92 -4.72 -26.67
CA GLU A 46 0.82 -5.23 -25.86
C GLU A 46 1.32 -6.04 -24.65
N GLN A 47 2.37 -6.84 -24.85
CA GLN A 47 3.05 -7.56 -23.77
C GLN A 47 3.76 -6.60 -22.80
N GLY A 48 4.42 -5.56 -23.32
CA GLY A 48 5.04 -4.51 -22.51
C GLY A 48 4.03 -3.79 -21.62
N VAL A 49 2.85 -3.43 -22.15
CA VAL A 49 1.77 -2.85 -21.35
C VAL A 49 1.28 -3.84 -20.28
N THR A 50 1.19 -5.12 -20.59
CA THR A 50 0.85 -6.15 -19.60
C THR A 50 1.89 -6.21 -18.48
N ALA A 51 3.18 -6.08 -18.78
CA ALA A 51 4.24 -6.00 -17.78
C ALA A 51 4.10 -4.77 -16.88
N LEU A 52 3.59 -3.63 -17.40
CA LEU A 52 3.31 -2.45 -16.60
C LEU A 52 2.20 -2.69 -15.55
N TYR A 53 1.21 -3.53 -15.83
CA TYR A 53 0.25 -3.94 -14.80
C TYR A 53 0.88 -4.88 -13.77
N ARG A 54 1.76 -5.78 -14.21
CA ARG A 54 2.42 -6.73 -13.33
C ARG A 54 3.25 -6.03 -12.24
N HIS A 55 3.95 -4.94 -12.58
CA HIS A 55 4.84 -4.28 -11.62
C HIS A 55 4.11 -3.70 -10.39
N LEU A 56 2.82 -3.41 -10.50
CA LEU A 56 2.04 -2.97 -9.34
C LEU A 56 2.16 -3.95 -8.15
N ARG A 57 2.30 -5.25 -8.42
CA ARG A 57 2.44 -6.28 -7.37
C ARG A 57 3.80 -6.24 -6.66
N LEU A 58 4.81 -5.62 -7.25
CA LEU A 58 6.10 -5.41 -6.58
C LEU A 58 5.96 -4.49 -5.36
N LEU A 59 4.94 -3.62 -5.37
CA LEU A 59 4.64 -2.68 -4.31
C LEU A 59 3.36 -3.06 -3.57
N TYR A 60 2.23 -3.10 -4.26
CA TYR A 60 0.92 -3.28 -3.65
C TYR A 60 0.66 -4.74 -3.30
N GLY A 61 0.46 -4.98 -2.01
CA GLY A 61 0.43 -6.31 -1.41
C GLY A 61 1.77 -6.76 -0.81
N ASN A 62 2.85 -6.06 -1.09
CA ASN A 62 4.17 -6.35 -0.53
C ASN A 62 4.27 -5.83 0.91
N GLY A 63 4.74 -6.69 1.83
CA GLY A 63 4.86 -6.36 3.25
C GLY A 63 5.88 -5.25 3.54
N TYR A 64 6.96 -5.14 2.78
CA TYR A 64 7.94 -4.06 2.93
C TYR A 64 7.37 -2.71 2.51
N TYR A 65 6.67 -2.64 1.37
CA TYR A 65 6.04 -1.41 0.92
C TYR A 65 4.94 -0.96 1.90
N MET A 66 4.11 -1.89 2.38
CA MET A 66 3.14 -1.59 3.43
C MET A 66 3.82 -1.02 4.67
N SER A 67 4.92 -1.61 5.12
CA SER A 67 5.67 -1.09 6.25
C SER A 67 6.21 0.32 5.99
N ALA A 68 6.77 0.58 4.80
CA ALA A 68 7.31 1.90 4.44
C ALA A 68 6.26 3.03 4.46
N THR A 69 4.97 2.69 4.25
CA THR A 69 3.88 3.65 4.08
C THR A 69 2.96 3.77 5.31
N VAL A 70 3.02 2.82 6.25
CA VAL A 70 2.14 2.77 7.42
C VAL A 70 2.92 2.84 8.74
N ASN A 71 4.08 2.17 8.82
CA ASN A 71 4.87 2.13 10.05
C ASN A 71 5.55 3.47 10.35
N GLY A 72 5.66 3.82 11.62
CA GLY A 72 6.23 5.11 12.04
C GLY A 72 5.30 6.30 11.82
N THR A 73 4.03 6.05 11.49
CA THR A 73 2.95 7.05 11.43
C THR A 73 2.15 7.07 12.73
N ASP A 74 1.16 7.95 12.83
CA ASP A 74 0.20 7.93 13.93
C ASP A 74 -0.72 6.70 13.92
N GLU A 75 -0.85 6.03 12.77
CA GLU A 75 -1.69 4.83 12.64
C GLU A 75 -1.04 3.57 13.21
N ALA A 76 0.28 3.40 13.02
CA ALA A 76 0.92 2.13 13.37
C ALA A 76 2.38 2.26 13.81
N THR A 77 2.79 1.25 14.56
CA THR A 77 4.15 0.99 15.02
C THR A 77 4.51 -0.48 14.79
N TYR A 78 5.76 -0.86 15.05
CA TYR A 78 6.17 -2.26 14.97
C TYR A 78 5.54 -3.12 16.08
N ALA A 79 5.23 -4.36 15.77
CA ALA A 79 4.74 -5.37 16.70
C ALA A 79 5.84 -6.33 17.15
N GLN A 80 5.50 -7.31 18.00
CA GLN A 80 6.46 -8.19 18.67
C GLN A 80 7.42 -8.92 17.73
N SER A 81 6.94 -9.42 16.61
CA SER A 81 7.73 -10.22 15.67
C SER A 81 8.30 -9.40 14.50
N ALA A 82 8.37 -8.08 14.64
CA ALA A 82 8.90 -7.20 13.60
C ALA A 82 10.40 -7.40 13.37
N ASP A 83 10.79 -7.40 12.10
CA ASP A 83 12.19 -7.43 11.68
C ASP A 83 12.89 -6.09 11.95
N GLY A 84 14.22 -6.07 11.89
CA GLY A 84 15.03 -4.86 12.11
C GLY A 84 14.60 -3.69 11.21
N ASN A 85 14.39 -3.95 9.93
CA ASN A 85 13.93 -2.97 8.96
C ASN A 85 12.63 -2.23 9.36
N PHE A 86 11.71 -2.92 10.03
CA PHE A 86 10.47 -2.29 10.48
C PHE A 86 10.69 -1.44 11.72
N LYS A 87 11.58 -1.86 12.61
CA LYS A 87 11.97 -1.08 13.80
C LYS A 87 12.71 0.20 13.42
N GLU A 88 13.52 0.17 12.35
CA GLU A 88 14.18 1.35 11.78
C GLU A 88 13.17 2.42 11.34
N LEU A 89 12.10 2.00 10.65
CA LEU A 89 11.05 2.91 10.16
C LEU A 89 10.27 3.60 11.28
N ASP A 90 10.20 3.00 12.47
CA ASP A 90 9.44 3.55 13.59
C ASP A 90 10.13 4.77 14.26
N LEU A 91 11.43 4.93 14.08
CA LEU A 91 12.22 6.06 14.61
C LEU A 91 12.14 6.26 16.14
N SER A 92 11.69 5.26 16.90
CA SER A 92 11.54 5.32 18.36
C SER A 92 12.77 4.83 19.13
N GLY A 93 13.93 4.74 18.46
CA GLY A 93 15.20 4.31 19.06
C GLY A 93 15.48 2.80 18.93
N ALA A 94 14.56 2.03 18.35
CA ALA A 94 14.78 0.60 18.08
C ALA A 94 15.61 0.35 16.80
N GLY A 95 15.88 1.38 16.02
CA GLY A 95 16.68 1.41 14.80
C GLY A 95 16.69 2.80 14.19
N GLN A 96 17.44 2.98 13.10
CA GLN A 96 17.53 4.24 12.34
C GLN A 96 17.42 3.96 10.86
N ILE A 97 16.67 4.79 10.13
CA ILE A 97 16.61 4.74 8.67
C ILE A 97 17.98 5.10 8.09
N ASN A 98 18.45 4.29 7.15
CA ASN A 98 19.71 4.49 6.44
C ASN A 98 19.59 3.98 4.99
N VAL A 99 20.65 4.13 4.20
CA VAL A 99 20.70 3.76 2.77
C VAL A 99 20.44 2.26 2.49
N ASN A 100 20.56 1.41 3.51
CA ASN A 100 20.33 -0.03 3.44
C ASN A 100 18.99 -0.45 4.05
N THR A 101 18.17 0.48 4.56
CA THR A 101 16.84 0.17 5.08
C THR A 101 15.94 -0.27 3.92
N PHE A 102 15.79 -1.58 3.75
CA PHE A 102 15.19 -2.17 2.54
C PHE A 102 13.76 -1.66 2.22
N PRO A 103 12.83 -1.49 3.18
CA PRO A 103 11.50 -0.99 2.86
C PRO A 103 11.50 0.40 2.21
N THR A 104 12.48 1.26 2.51
CA THR A 104 12.58 2.60 1.92
C THR A 104 13.10 2.59 0.49
N SER A 105 13.73 1.51 0.04
CA SER A 105 14.23 1.36 -1.33
C SER A 105 13.20 0.77 -2.31
N MET A 106 12.07 0.27 -1.81
CA MET A 106 11.10 -0.50 -2.60
C MET A 106 10.62 0.25 -3.85
N VAL A 107 10.25 1.52 -3.71
CA VAL A 107 9.77 2.31 -4.86
C VAL A 107 10.89 2.49 -5.88
N TRP A 108 12.10 2.88 -5.43
CA TRP A 108 13.24 3.08 -6.32
C TRP A 108 13.56 1.83 -7.14
N ASN A 109 13.70 0.70 -6.45
CA ASN A 109 14.10 -0.57 -7.08
C ASN A 109 13.02 -1.15 -7.99
N SER A 110 11.75 -0.85 -7.70
CA SER A 110 10.62 -1.48 -8.41
C SER A 110 10.18 -0.72 -9.66
N VAL A 111 10.40 0.61 -9.77
CA VAL A 111 9.71 1.38 -10.82
C VAL A 111 10.59 1.78 -12.01
N PHE A 112 11.89 2.03 -11.82
CA PHE A 112 12.76 2.49 -12.93
C PHE A 112 12.79 1.54 -14.13
N PRO A 113 12.85 0.21 -14.00
CA PRO A 113 12.78 -0.71 -15.13
C PRO A 113 11.48 -0.56 -15.94
N TYR A 114 10.37 -0.28 -15.25
CA TYR A 114 9.06 -0.13 -15.88
C TYR A 114 8.86 1.26 -16.49
N ILE A 115 9.46 2.30 -15.91
CA ILE A 115 9.59 3.62 -16.56
C ILE A 115 10.31 3.47 -17.90
N ASN A 116 11.40 2.72 -17.97
CA ASN A 116 12.10 2.48 -19.23
C ASN A 116 11.24 1.69 -20.23
N THR A 117 10.51 0.68 -19.76
CA THR A 117 9.54 -0.06 -20.60
C THR A 117 8.46 0.90 -21.13
N ALA A 118 7.90 1.77 -20.30
CA ALA A 118 6.93 2.77 -20.71
C ALA A 118 7.52 3.75 -21.74
N ASN A 119 8.77 4.20 -21.55
CA ASN A 119 9.47 5.05 -22.51
C ASN A 119 9.54 4.38 -23.89
N GLY A 120 9.90 3.10 -23.96
CA GLY A 120 9.96 2.34 -25.20
C GLY A 120 8.59 2.24 -25.91
N ILE A 121 7.53 1.97 -25.13
CA ILE A 121 6.16 1.92 -25.66
C ILE A 121 5.71 3.28 -26.19
N ILE A 122 5.92 4.36 -25.45
CA ILE A 122 5.54 5.72 -25.84
C ILE A 122 6.28 6.14 -27.11
N GLN A 123 7.56 5.84 -27.20
CA GLN A 123 8.40 6.26 -28.33
C GLN A 123 8.08 5.49 -29.63
N ASN A 124 7.65 4.23 -29.53
CA ASN A 124 7.52 3.36 -30.68
C ASN A 124 6.08 2.91 -30.98
N GLY A 125 5.11 3.22 -30.13
CA GLY A 125 3.72 2.74 -30.24
C GLY A 125 3.06 3.11 -31.58
N GLU A 126 3.19 4.36 -32.01
CA GLU A 126 2.66 4.82 -33.30
C GLU A 126 3.24 4.02 -34.48
N LYS A 127 4.57 3.82 -34.49
CA LYS A 127 5.24 3.06 -35.56
C LYS A 127 4.82 1.59 -35.57
N ALA A 128 4.53 1.02 -34.41
CA ALA A 128 4.06 -0.35 -34.26
C ALA A 128 2.56 -0.51 -34.59
N GLY A 129 1.86 0.59 -34.85
CA GLY A 129 0.45 0.57 -35.25
C GLY A 129 -0.52 0.25 -34.10
N VAL A 130 -0.12 0.44 -32.84
CA VAL A 130 -1.01 0.27 -31.69
C VAL A 130 -1.86 1.52 -31.47
N PRO A 131 -3.10 1.36 -30.93
CA PRO A 131 -3.96 2.50 -30.67
C PRO A 131 -3.39 3.40 -29.56
N GLU A 132 -3.60 4.73 -29.69
CA GLU A 132 -3.13 5.73 -28.72
C GLU A 132 -3.67 5.47 -27.31
N SER A 133 -4.84 4.85 -27.17
CA SER A 133 -5.36 4.43 -25.87
C SER A 133 -4.42 3.45 -25.14
N LEU A 134 -3.75 2.56 -25.86
CA LEU A 134 -2.78 1.61 -25.30
C LEU A 134 -1.47 2.32 -24.93
N VAL A 135 -0.99 3.23 -25.78
CA VAL A 135 0.18 4.09 -25.47
C VAL A 135 -0.11 4.94 -24.24
N SER A 136 -1.35 5.41 -24.09
CA SER A 136 -1.78 6.19 -22.93
C SER A 136 -1.84 5.40 -21.63
N GLU A 137 -2.01 4.08 -21.66
CA GLU A 137 -1.79 3.24 -20.47
C GLU A 137 -0.30 3.32 -20.04
N ALA A 138 0.64 3.28 -20.98
CA ALA A 138 2.07 3.42 -20.66
C ALA A 138 2.42 4.83 -20.14
N ARG A 139 1.83 5.90 -20.71
CA ARG A 139 1.97 7.26 -20.17
C ARG A 139 1.46 7.35 -18.73
N PHE A 140 0.30 6.77 -18.46
CA PHE A 140 -0.23 6.70 -17.10
C PHE A 140 0.76 6.04 -16.13
N PHE A 141 1.29 4.86 -16.48
CA PHE A 141 2.22 4.14 -15.58
C PHE A 141 3.51 4.93 -15.38
N ARG A 142 4.08 5.54 -16.43
CA ARG A 142 5.27 6.37 -16.31
C ARG A 142 5.05 7.54 -15.34
N ALA A 143 3.95 8.26 -15.49
CA ALA A 143 3.61 9.35 -14.60
C ALA A 143 3.32 8.89 -13.17
N PHE A 144 2.63 7.77 -13.01
CA PHE A 144 2.32 7.17 -11.72
C PHE A 144 3.60 6.78 -10.96
N ASP A 145 4.54 6.16 -11.65
CA ASP A 145 5.82 5.75 -11.10
C ASP A 145 6.68 6.96 -10.70
N TYR A 146 6.74 7.99 -11.55
CA TYR A 146 7.40 9.25 -11.18
C TYR A 146 6.71 9.96 -10.03
N PHE A 147 5.40 9.86 -9.90
CA PHE A 147 4.67 10.44 -8.76
C PHE A 147 5.02 9.71 -7.45
N LEU A 148 5.14 8.38 -7.46
CA LEU A 148 5.63 7.62 -6.30
C LEU A 148 7.07 8.02 -5.94
N LEU A 149 7.95 8.12 -6.93
CA LEU A 149 9.35 8.48 -6.74
C LEU A 149 9.51 9.87 -6.14
N VAL A 150 8.85 10.90 -6.70
CA VAL A 150 9.02 12.28 -6.27
C VAL A 150 8.48 12.52 -4.86
N GLN A 151 7.38 11.87 -4.49
CA GLN A 151 6.84 11.93 -3.13
C GLN A 151 7.78 11.27 -2.11
N THR A 152 8.49 10.22 -2.53
CA THR A 152 9.34 9.43 -1.63
C THR A 152 10.75 10.02 -1.49
N TYR A 153 11.36 10.47 -2.59
CA TYR A 153 12.79 10.83 -2.62
C TYR A 153 13.07 12.31 -2.96
N GLY A 154 12.04 13.09 -3.29
CA GLY A 154 12.22 14.42 -3.85
C GLY A 154 12.53 14.37 -5.34
N GLY A 155 13.41 15.23 -5.82
CA GLY A 155 13.79 15.18 -7.23
C GLY A 155 14.53 13.88 -7.58
N VAL A 156 14.30 13.37 -8.78
CA VAL A 156 14.83 12.09 -9.27
C VAL A 156 15.26 12.22 -10.73
N PRO A 157 16.06 11.30 -11.29
CA PRO A 157 16.32 11.28 -12.73
C PRO A 157 15.02 11.09 -13.51
N LEU A 158 14.85 11.86 -14.60
CA LEU A 158 13.69 11.74 -15.50
C LEU A 158 13.88 10.65 -16.57
N ASP A 159 15.07 10.11 -16.65
CA ASP A 159 15.42 8.88 -17.35
C ASP A 159 16.50 8.14 -16.57
N LEU A 160 17.19 7.21 -17.18
CA LEU A 160 18.27 6.48 -16.52
C LEU A 160 19.52 7.33 -16.26
N GLY A 161 19.61 8.59 -16.70
CA GLY A 161 20.84 9.32 -16.49
C GLY A 161 20.84 10.84 -16.66
N SER A 162 20.07 11.41 -17.62
CA SER A 162 20.27 12.80 -18.05
C SER A 162 19.07 13.73 -17.82
N GLY A 163 17.93 13.21 -17.47
CA GLY A 163 16.69 13.97 -17.37
C GLY A 163 15.90 14.06 -18.68
N GLU A 164 16.20 13.21 -19.65
CA GLU A 164 15.44 13.04 -20.87
C GLU A 164 14.55 11.79 -20.81
N LEU A 165 13.27 11.93 -21.17
CA LEU A 165 12.31 10.84 -21.20
C LEU A 165 12.45 9.99 -22.47
N GLN A 166 13.56 9.26 -22.60
CA GLN A 166 13.85 8.43 -23.78
C GLN A 166 14.03 6.97 -23.38
N PHE A 167 13.67 6.09 -24.30
CA PHE A 167 13.98 4.67 -24.15
C PHE A 167 15.48 4.44 -24.25
N ASN A 168 16.05 3.73 -23.28
CA ASN A 168 17.48 3.44 -23.24
C ASN A 168 17.70 1.93 -23.18
N ILE A 169 18.48 1.42 -24.13
CA ILE A 169 18.90 0.01 -24.24
C ILE A 169 20.36 -0.20 -23.84
N SER A 170 21.07 0.87 -23.46
CA SER A 170 22.47 0.82 -23.06
C SER A 170 22.60 0.93 -21.54
N ASP A 171 23.61 0.27 -20.97
CA ASP A 171 23.94 0.46 -19.57
C ASP A 171 24.40 1.90 -19.32
N VAL A 172 23.70 2.59 -18.40
CA VAL A 172 24.01 3.95 -18.00
C VAL A 172 24.64 3.92 -16.61
N THR A 173 25.89 4.35 -16.53
CA THR A 173 26.65 4.40 -15.26
C THR A 173 26.76 5.81 -14.68
N THR A 174 26.10 6.80 -15.29
CA THR A 174 26.03 8.19 -14.80
C THR A 174 24.58 8.60 -14.63
N SER A 175 24.30 9.40 -13.61
CA SER A 175 22.94 9.87 -13.33
C SER A 175 22.96 11.29 -12.78
N LYS A 176 21.93 12.04 -13.09
CA LYS A 176 21.63 13.34 -12.46
C LYS A 176 20.19 13.36 -11.99
N ARG A 177 19.97 13.92 -10.81
CA ARG A 177 18.63 14.14 -10.29
C ARG A 177 18.07 15.45 -10.85
N ASN A 178 16.86 15.38 -11.39
CA ASN A 178 16.07 16.56 -11.71
C ASN A 178 15.45 17.15 -10.44
N THR A 179 15.09 18.40 -10.48
CA THR A 179 14.39 19.06 -9.37
C THR A 179 12.94 18.59 -9.25
N VAL A 180 12.34 18.76 -8.09
CA VAL A 180 10.92 18.41 -7.86
C VAL A 180 10.00 19.08 -8.89
N PRO A 181 10.09 20.41 -9.17
CA PRO A 181 9.27 21.02 -10.22
C PRO A 181 9.44 20.38 -11.60
N GLU A 182 10.67 20.04 -11.99
CA GLU A 182 10.91 19.40 -13.28
C GLU A 182 10.24 18.03 -13.38
N VAL A 183 10.27 17.23 -12.31
CA VAL A 183 9.60 15.91 -12.30
C VAL A 183 8.10 16.08 -12.47
N TYR A 184 7.47 17.01 -11.76
CA TYR A 184 6.03 17.25 -11.90
C TYR A 184 5.66 17.80 -13.29
N THR A 185 6.32 18.83 -13.77
CA THR A 185 5.91 19.54 -14.99
C THR A 185 6.33 18.81 -16.27
N LYS A 186 7.50 18.16 -16.30
CA LYS A 186 8.00 17.48 -17.52
C LYS A 186 7.46 16.04 -17.66
N ALA A 187 7.26 15.32 -16.56
CA ALA A 187 6.86 13.92 -16.61
C ALA A 187 5.40 13.71 -16.18
N ILE A 188 5.03 14.12 -14.96
CA ILE A 188 3.77 13.69 -14.35
C ILE A 188 2.56 14.36 -15.00
N PHE A 189 2.54 15.68 -15.08
CA PHE A 189 1.37 16.42 -15.57
C PHE A 189 1.13 16.15 -17.05
N ASN A 190 2.14 16.30 -17.89
CA ASN A 190 2.03 16.11 -19.33
C ASN A 190 1.53 14.71 -19.72
N ASP A 191 2.08 13.67 -19.07
CA ASP A 191 1.68 12.31 -19.35
C ASP A 191 0.25 12.01 -18.90
N LEU A 192 -0.15 12.47 -17.70
CA LEU A 192 -1.52 12.23 -17.20
C LEU A 192 -2.56 13.05 -17.95
N GLU A 193 -2.28 14.29 -18.31
CA GLU A 193 -3.17 15.13 -19.12
C GLU A 193 -3.41 14.50 -20.51
N THR A 194 -2.34 14.00 -21.14
CA THR A 194 -2.44 13.28 -22.41
C THR A 194 -3.20 11.97 -22.23
N ALA A 195 -2.91 11.21 -21.19
CA ALA A 195 -3.58 9.96 -20.90
C ALA A 195 -5.10 10.14 -20.69
N ILE A 196 -5.54 11.19 -19.99
CA ILE A 196 -6.95 11.51 -19.78
C ILE A 196 -7.69 11.74 -21.11
N GLN A 197 -7.02 12.29 -22.13
CA GLN A 197 -7.64 12.54 -23.43
C GLN A 197 -7.93 11.25 -24.19
N HIS A 198 -7.05 10.25 -24.11
CA HIS A 198 -7.08 9.07 -24.97
C HIS A 198 -7.53 7.78 -24.25
N LEU A 199 -7.46 7.71 -22.92
CA LEU A 199 -7.91 6.55 -22.16
C LEU A 199 -9.42 6.36 -22.24
N PRO A 200 -9.90 5.09 -22.26
CA PRO A 200 -11.33 4.81 -22.28
C PRO A 200 -11.99 5.07 -20.92
N THR A 201 -13.31 5.19 -20.92
CA THR A 201 -14.13 5.29 -19.70
C THR A 201 -14.20 3.93 -18.99
N ASN A 202 -14.30 2.83 -19.74
CA ASN A 202 -14.31 1.48 -19.20
C ASN A 202 -12.91 0.85 -19.30
N PRO A 203 -12.46 0.11 -18.30
CA PRO A 203 -11.13 -0.49 -18.34
C PRO A 203 -11.03 -1.57 -19.41
N ARG A 204 -9.88 -1.65 -20.10
CA ARG A 204 -9.57 -2.70 -21.07
C ARG A 204 -9.41 -4.07 -20.39
N VAL A 205 -8.81 -4.08 -19.20
CA VAL A 205 -8.66 -5.25 -18.33
C VAL A 205 -9.28 -4.95 -16.97
N ALA A 206 -9.75 -5.96 -16.27
CA ALA A 206 -10.35 -5.77 -14.95
C ALA A 206 -9.35 -5.07 -13.99
N GLY A 207 -9.80 -4.02 -13.30
CA GLY A 207 -8.94 -3.20 -12.45
C GLY A 207 -7.90 -2.39 -13.21
N GLY A 208 -8.07 -2.21 -14.51
CA GLY A 208 -7.13 -1.51 -15.36
C GLY A 208 -7.31 0.00 -15.39
N VAL A 209 -6.39 0.65 -16.07
CA VAL A 209 -6.33 2.11 -16.18
C VAL A 209 -7.48 2.64 -17.05
N THR A 210 -8.13 3.69 -16.55
CA THR A 210 -9.21 4.41 -17.25
C THR A 210 -8.98 5.91 -17.14
N LYS A 211 -9.77 6.66 -17.88
CA LYS A 211 -9.79 8.12 -17.78
C LYS A 211 -9.96 8.62 -16.34
N ASN A 212 -10.85 8.01 -15.56
CA ASN A 212 -11.07 8.41 -14.17
C ASN A 212 -9.93 7.98 -13.24
N VAL A 213 -9.27 6.85 -13.50
CA VAL A 213 -8.05 6.48 -12.76
C VAL A 213 -6.95 7.52 -12.99
N ALA A 214 -6.73 7.92 -14.25
CA ALA A 214 -5.75 8.96 -14.57
C ALA A 214 -6.12 10.32 -13.94
N ARG A 215 -7.42 10.71 -13.94
CA ARG A 215 -7.91 11.92 -13.25
C ARG A 215 -7.61 11.90 -11.76
N LEU A 216 -7.80 10.76 -11.08
CA LEU A 216 -7.50 10.65 -9.65
C LEU A 216 -6.01 10.87 -9.38
N ILE A 217 -5.14 10.21 -10.14
CA ILE A 217 -3.70 10.36 -9.94
C ILE A 217 -3.25 11.79 -10.26
N LEU A 218 -3.77 12.42 -11.31
CA LEU A 218 -3.48 13.81 -11.63
C LEU A 218 -3.98 14.77 -10.54
N ALA A 219 -5.20 14.56 -10.03
CA ALA A 219 -5.74 15.37 -8.94
C ALA A 219 -4.88 15.26 -7.67
N LYS A 220 -4.41 14.05 -7.34
CA LYS A 220 -3.46 13.81 -6.23
C LYS A 220 -2.12 14.48 -6.48
N ALA A 221 -1.61 14.43 -7.71
CA ALA A 221 -0.35 15.07 -8.09
C ALA A 221 -0.45 16.60 -7.97
N TYR A 222 -1.53 17.19 -8.46
CA TYR A 222 -1.78 18.63 -8.30
C TYR A 222 -1.91 19.03 -6.83
N LEU A 223 -2.68 18.30 -6.05
CA LEU A 223 -2.84 18.53 -4.62
C LEU A 223 -1.49 18.50 -3.90
N THR A 224 -0.68 17.47 -4.18
CA THR A 224 0.64 17.27 -3.56
C THR A 224 1.62 18.37 -3.97
N TYR A 225 1.64 18.76 -5.24
CA TYR A 225 2.51 19.84 -5.73
C TYR A 225 2.09 21.22 -5.19
N GLY A 226 0.78 21.46 -5.04
CA GLY A 226 0.27 22.66 -4.38
C GLY A 226 0.76 22.77 -2.92
N TRP A 227 0.77 21.69 -2.17
CA TRP A 227 1.37 21.64 -0.84
C TRP A 227 2.88 21.86 -0.87
N TRP A 228 3.57 21.25 -1.83
CA TRP A 228 5.01 21.44 -1.99
C TRP A 228 5.36 22.90 -2.23
N LEU A 229 4.61 23.60 -3.08
CA LEU A 229 4.80 25.04 -3.35
C LEU A 229 4.56 25.91 -2.11
N GLN A 230 3.54 25.59 -1.29
CA GLN A 230 3.25 26.36 -0.07
C GLN A 230 4.27 26.15 1.04
N ASN A 231 4.76 24.92 1.22
CA ASN A 231 5.77 24.54 2.22
C ASN A 231 5.58 25.17 3.60
N PRO A 232 4.44 24.98 4.29
CA PRO A 232 4.10 25.72 5.50
C PRO A 232 5.09 25.51 6.66
N ASN A 233 5.75 24.34 6.73
CA ASN A 233 6.67 24.00 7.83
C ASN A 233 8.15 24.02 7.42
N ASN A 234 8.48 24.62 6.27
CA ASN A 234 9.84 24.74 5.75
C ASN A 234 10.57 23.36 5.69
N ILE A 235 9.89 22.37 5.12
CA ILE A 235 10.50 21.06 4.85
C ILE A 235 11.51 21.23 3.70
N PRO A 236 12.72 20.70 3.82
CA PRO A 236 13.73 20.81 2.75
C PRO A 236 13.26 20.07 1.48
N THR A 237 13.77 20.53 0.35
CA THR A 237 13.64 19.85 -0.94
C THR A 237 15.03 19.50 -1.47
N TYR A 238 15.13 18.38 -2.18
CA TYR A 238 16.41 17.99 -2.73
C TYR A 238 16.25 17.33 -4.11
N PRO A 239 17.08 17.60 -5.13
CA PRO A 239 18.10 18.67 -5.13
C PRO A 239 17.51 20.04 -4.73
N GLU A 240 18.33 20.86 -4.05
CA GLU A 240 17.87 22.18 -3.61
C GLU A 240 17.39 23.00 -4.80
N THR A 241 16.21 23.58 -4.65
CA THR A 241 15.61 24.45 -5.65
C THR A 241 14.63 25.42 -5.00
N GLN A 242 14.38 26.53 -5.65
CA GLN A 242 13.30 27.42 -5.23
C GLN A 242 11.95 26.74 -5.43
N ARG A 243 11.03 27.01 -4.50
CA ARG A 243 9.65 26.50 -4.61
C ARG A 243 8.81 27.40 -5.51
N VAL A 244 9.19 27.39 -6.77
CA VAL A 244 8.56 28.17 -7.85
C VAL A 244 8.21 27.19 -8.96
N ASP A 245 7.00 27.33 -9.46
CA ASP A 245 6.53 26.56 -10.59
C ASP A 245 7.12 27.10 -11.90
N PRO A 246 7.75 26.25 -12.74
CA PRO A 246 8.29 26.68 -14.05
C PRO A 246 7.25 27.27 -14.99
N ASP A 247 5.98 26.83 -14.89
CA ASP A 247 4.87 27.30 -15.73
C ASP A 247 4.18 28.55 -15.16
N GLY A 248 4.68 29.05 -14.02
CA GLY A 248 4.24 30.31 -13.40
C GLY A 248 2.95 30.21 -12.58
N HIS A 249 2.44 29.01 -12.31
CA HIS A 249 1.26 28.81 -11.48
C HIS A 249 1.62 28.83 -9.99
N ASN A 250 0.69 29.25 -9.16
CA ASN A 250 0.83 29.20 -7.71
C ASN A 250 0.12 27.96 -7.09
N ALA A 251 0.31 27.72 -5.81
CA ALA A 251 -0.31 26.63 -5.10
C ALA A 251 -1.84 26.63 -5.19
N GLN A 252 -2.47 27.82 -5.18
CA GLN A 252 -3.93 27.94 -5.26
C GLN A 252 -4.48 27.44 -6.59
N TRP A 253 -3.77 27.68 -7.69
CA TRP A 253 -4.12 27.16 -9.00
C TRP A 253 -4.14 25.62 -9.00
N TYR A 254 -3.14 25.00 -8.39
CA TYR A 254 -3.05 23.54 -8.31
C TYR A 254 -4.14 22.94 -7.40
N PHE A 255 -4.48 23.58 -6.28
CA PHE A 255 -5.62 23.15 -5.45
C PHE A 255 -6.93 23.24 -6.21
N GLN A 256 -7.15 24.31 -6.99
CA GLN A 256 -8.35 24.42 -7.81
C GLN A 256 -8.41 23.32 -8.86
N LYS A 257 -7.30 23.03 -9.56
CA LYS A 257 -7.24 21.92 -10.52
C LYS A 257 -7.53 20.55 -9.90
N ALA A 258 -6.97 20.28 -8.71
CA ALA A 258 -7.25 19.04 -7.99
C ALA A 258 -8.75 18.90 -7.65
N TYR A 259 -9.36 19.99 -7.21
CA TYR A 259 -10.80 20.05 -6.93
C TYR A 259 -11.63 19.80 -8.20
N ASP A 260 -11.35 20.51 -9.28
CA ASP A 260 -12.11 20.47 -10.53
C ASP A 260 -12.08 19.06 -11.15
N LEU A 261 -10.90 18.44 -11.24
CA LEU A 261 -10.75 17.07 -11.74
C LEU A 261 -11.51 16.05 -10.88
N SER A 262 -11.47 16.23 -9.56
CA SER A 262 -12.19 15.34 -8.65
C SER A 262 -13.71 15.47 -8.84
N LEU A 263 -14.23 16.68 -8.94
CA LEU A 263 -15.67 16.92 -9.18
C LEU A 263 -16.09 16.43 -10.57
N GLU A 264 -15.24 16.57 -11.58
CA GLU A 264 -15.53 16.04 -12.91
C GLU A 264 -15.71 14.53 -12.87
N ALA A 265 -14.84 13.81 -12.15
CA ALA A 265 -14.94 12.36 -12.00
C ALA A 265 -16.15 11.94 -11.13
N ILE A 266 -16.47 12.67 -10.07
CA ILE A 266 -17.65 12.43 -9.24
C ILE A 266 -18.94 12.58 -10.08
N ASN A 267 -19.01 13.61 -10.93
CA ASN A 267 -20.17 13.87 -11.77
C ASN A 267 -20.26 12.94 -13.00
N ASN A 268 -19.14 12.39 -13.44
CA ASN A 268 -19.02 11.48 -14.58
C ASN A 268 -18.29 10.20 -14.19
N PRO A 269 -18.85 9.38 -13.30
CA PRO A 269 -18.12 8.27 -12.66
C PRO A 269 -17.82 7.12 -13.62
N GLY A 270 -18.49 6.99 -14.74
CA GLY A 270 -18.37 5.83 -15.62
C GLY A 270 -18.83 4.55 -14.91
N PRO A 271 -18.03 3.47 -14.93
CA PRO A 271 -18.42 2.21 -14.27
C PRO A 271 -18.23 2.25 -12.74
N TYR A 272 -17.69 3.34 -12.18
CA TYR A 272 -17.31 3.43 -10.78
C TYR A 272 -18.39 4.12 -9.93
N GLY A 273 -18.26 3.99 -8.61
CA GLY A 273 -19.14 4.64 -7.65
C GLY A 273 -18.94 4.09 -6.25
N LEU A 274 -19.55 4.71 -5.27
CA LEU A 274 -19.50 4.22 -3.89
C LEU A 274 -20.33 2.95 -3.72
N GLN A 275 -19.88 2.04 -2.86
CA GLN A 275 -20.69 0.96 -2.33
C GLN A 275 -21.72 1.52 -1.33
N ASP A 276 -22.79 0.78 -1.10
CA ASP A 276 -23.87 1.23 -0.22
C ASP A 276 -23.44 1.27 1.25
N THR A 277 -22.58 0.34 1.67
CA THR A 277 -21.99 0.29 3.01
C THR A 277 -20.48 0.16 2.95
N TYR A 278 -19.80 0.56 4.02
CA TYR A 278 -18.34 0.38 4.13
C TYR A 278 -17.94 -1.10 4.25
N TYR A 279 -18.81 -1.92 4.84
CA TYR A 279 -18.63 -3.37 4.90
C TYR A 279 -18.54 -3.97 3.48
N ASP A 280 -19.44 -3.56 2.57
CA ASP A 280 -19.46 -4.07 1.20
C ASP A 280 -18.22 -3.69 0.37
N VAL A 281 -17.57 -2.56 0.68
CA VAL A 281 -16.30 -2.19 0.04
C VAL A 281 -15.22 -3.20 0.33
N ASN A 282 -15.15 -3.70 1.57
CA ASN A 282 -14.02 -4.46 2.10
C ASN A 282 -14.29 -5.97 2.22
N LEU A 283 -15.52 -6.42 1.93
CA LEU A 283 -15.88 -7.83 1.98
C LEU A 283 -15.11 -8.61 0.91
N GLY A 284 -14.38 -9.65 1.31
CA GLY A 284 -13.54 -10.46 0.41
C GLY A 284 -14.32 -11.09 -0.76
N ALA A 285 -15.57 -11.51 -0.54
CA ALA A 285 -16.44 -12.02 -1.58
C ALA A 285 -16.88 -10.93 -2.60
N ASN A 286 -16.61 -9.66 -2.34
CA ASN A 286 -16.96 -8.50 -3.18
C ASN A 286 -15.74 -7.67 -3.59
N ASP A 287 -14.57 -8.26 -3.66
CA ASP A 287 -13.29 -7.57 -3.83
C ASP A 287 -13.19 -6.63 -5.02
N ARG A 288 -13.63 -7.06 -6.19
CA ARG A 288 -13.49 -6.30 -7.44
C ARG A 288 -14.75 -5.49 -7.73
N ASN A 289 -15.20 -4.74 -6.70
CA ASN A 289 -16.43 -3.96 -6.77
C ASN A 289 -16.24 -2.60 -7.45
N LYS A 290 -17.36 -1.91 -7.72
CA LYS A 290 -17.40 -0.62 -8.44
C LYS A 290 -16.64 0.52 -7.76
N GLU A 291 -16.29 0.41 -6.47
CA GLU A 291 -15.52 1.43 -5.76
C GLU A 291 -14.02 1.26 -5.97
N THR A 292 -13.56 0.05 -6.29
CA THR A 292 -12.16 -0.28 -6.54
C THR A 292 -11.81 -0.02 -8.00
N MET A 293 -11.08 1.06 -8.28
CA MET A 293 -10.83 1.55 -9.64
C MET A 293 -9.59 0.94 -10.28
N LEU A 294 -8.47 0.95 -9.54
CA LEU A 294 -7.20 0.34 -9.95
C LEU A 294 -6.68 -0.52 -8.80
N TYR A 295 -6.19 -1.69 -9.14
CA TYR A 295 -5.62 -2.61 -8.15
C TYR A 295 -4.50 -3.48 -8.74
N ALA A 296 -3.57 -3.88 -7.88
CA ALA A 296 -2.65 -4.96 -8.20
C ALA A 296 -3.41 -6.28 -8.09
N ASP A 297 -3.54 -7.00 -9.19
CA ASP A 297 -4.31 -8.24 -9.23
C ASP A 297 -3.46 -9.43 -8.79
N HIS A 298 -3.92 -10.14 -7.76
CA HIS A 298 -3.32 -11.35 -7.20
C HIS A 298 -4.25 -12.57 -7.39
N THR A 299 -4.98 -12.62 -8.50
CA THR A 299 -6.02 -13.64 -8.72
C THR A 299 -5.49 -15.06 -8.72
N GLN A 300 -6.28 -15.97 -8.16
CA GLN A 300 -6.03 -17.43 -8.17
C GLN A 300 -6.01 -18.03 -9.57
N SER A 301 -6.74 -17.44 -10.51
CA SER A 301 -7.04 -18.02 -11.81
C SER A 301 -6.04 -17.67 -12.90
N SER A 302 -5.04 -16.84 -12.64
CA SER A 302 -4.07 -16.38 -13.64
C SER A 302 -2.62 -16.62 -13.22
N ALA A 303 -1.94 -17.53 -13.91
CA ALA A 303 -0.51 -17.73 -13.75
C ALA A 303 0.32 -16.50 -14.16
N TYR A 304 -0.18 -15.67 -15.06
CA TYR A 304 0.53 -14.47 -15.52
C TYR A 304 0.53 -13.34 -14.48
N PHE A 305 -0.54 -13.23 -13.70
CA PHE A 305 -0.65 -12.18 -12.68
C PHE A 305 -0.08 -12.61 -11.32
N ASN A 306 0.21 -13.90 -11.14
CA ASN A 306 0.70 -14.49 -9.91
C ASN A 306 2.16 -14.98 -10.01
N GLU A 307 2.97 -14.34 -10.85
CA GLU A 307 4.40 -14.60 -10.84
C GLU A 307 5.06 -14.13 -9.56
N GLY A 308 5.99 -14.92 -9.04
CA GLY A 308 6.75 -14.59 -7.85
C GLY A 308 7.57 -13.31 -8.01
N ASP A 309 7.80 -12.64 -6.90
CA ASP A 309 8.63 -11.44 -6.78
C ASP A 309 9.89 -11.78 -5.98
N PRO A 310 11.10 -11.61 -6.55
CA PRO A 310 12.35 -11.83 -5.83
C PRO A 310 12.53 -10.88 -4.64
N ASN A 311 11.86 -9.73 -4.64
CA ASN A 311 11.85 -8.78 -3.54
C ASN A 311 10.67 -9.01 -2.57
N GLY A 312 9.90 -10.09 -2.76
CA GLY A 312 8.75 -10.43 -1.94
C GLY A 312 9.12 -10.70 -0.49
N TYR A 313 8.33 -10.14 0.42
CA TYR A 313 8.48 -10.41 1.85
C TYR A 313 7.90 -11.78 2.20
N GLY A 314 8.61 -12.53 3.04
CA GLY A 314 8.13 -13.78 3.65
C GLY A 314 8.48 -15.04 2.89
N SER A 315 7.71 -15.50 1.97
CA SER A 315 7.94 -16.80 1.28
C SER A 315 8.79 -16.69 0.02
N GLY A 316 9.37 -15.56 -0.29
CA GLY A 316 10.15 -15.30 -1.50
C GLY A 316 9.46 -15.84 -2.76
N TRP A 317 9.47 -15.16 -3.87
CA TRP A 317 8.83 -15.60 -5.11
C TRP A 317 7.32 -15.88 -5.02
N SER A 318 6.68 -15.66 -3.85
CA SER A 318 5.24 -15.83 -3.74
C SER A 318 4.52 -14.69 -4.46
N PRO A 319 3.55 -15.01 -5.32
CA PRO A 319 2.74 -14.01 -6.00
C PRO A 319 1.70 -13.35 -5.07
N ASP A 320 1.65 -13.77 -3.84
CA ASP A 320 0.55 -13.54 -2.93
C ASP A 320 0.60 -12.13 -2.28
N ASN A 321 -0.56 -11.61 -1.92
CA ASN A 321 -0.69 -10.40 -1.12
C ASN A 321 -0.47 -10.71 0.36
N PHE A 322 0.55 -10.14 0.99
CA PHE A 322 0.90 -10.35 2.40
C PHE A 322 0.47 -9.22 3.33
N ALA A 323 -0.08 -8.13 2.80
CA ALA A 323 -0.31 -6.90 3.57
C ALA A 323 -1.13 -7.15 4.85
N ALA A 324 -2.22 -7.92 4.78
CA ALA A 324 -3.05 -8.20 5.94
C ALA A 324 -2.32 -8.97 7.06
N TRP A 325 -1.43 -9.88 6.70
CA TRP A 325 -0.70 -10.69 7.68
C TRP A 325 0.23 -9.85 8.54
N MET A 326 0.71 -8.74 8.00
CA MET A 326 1.60 -7.82 8.72
C MET A 326 0.96 -7.26 9.98
N MET A 327 -0.35 -6.97 9.94
CA MET A 327 -1.13 -6.37 11.01
C MET A 327 -2.06 -7.36 11.72
N THR A 328 -1.72 -8.63 11.73
CA THR A 328 -2.48 -9.67 12.42
C THR A 328 -1.67 -10.21 13.59
N HIS A 329 -2.19 -10.07 14.82
CA HIS A 329 -1.56 -10.65 15.99
C HIS A 329 -1.72 -12.17 16.03
N ASN A 330 -0.88 -12.86 16.81
CA ASN A 330 -0.92 -14.32 16.84
C ASN A 330 -2.07 -14.88 17.70
N TYR A 331 -3.27 -14.80 17.18
CA TYR A 331 -4.49 -15.36 17.77
C TYR A 331 -4.45 -16.88 17.90
N THR A 332 -3.59 -17.60 17.15
CA THR A 332 -3.44 -19.05 17.29
C THR A 332 -2.80 -19.46 18.63
N ASN A 333 -2.28 -18.49 19.38
CA ASN A 333 -1.84 -18.70 20.76
C ASN A 333 -2.99 -18.78 21.77
N LEU A 334 -4.21 -18.37 21.41
CA LEU A 334 -5.37 -18.42 22.30
C LEU A 334 -5.66 -19.85 22.74
N ARG A 335 -5.94 -20.01 24.03
CA ARG A 335 -6.23 -21.32 24.67
C ARG A 335 -7.57 -21.30 25.37
N SER A 336 -8.21 -22.45 25.36
CA SER A 336 -9.35 -22.79 26.19
C SER A 336 -9.08 -24.12 26.88
N SER A 337 -9.90 -24.53 27.85
CA SER A 337 -9.72 -25.77 28.60
C SER A 337 -10.71 -26.84 28.20
N THR A 338 -10.29 -28.11 28.26
CA THR A 338 -11.17 -29.27 28.11
C THR A 338 -11.97 -29.56 29.39
N SER A 339 -11.70 -28.85 30.51
CA SER A 339 -12.34 -29.13 31.81
C SER A 339 -12.75 -27.81 32.48
N ALA A 340 -13.93 -27.84 33.11
CA ALA A 340 -14.45 -26.73 33.92
C ALA A 340 -13.74 -26.57 35.27
N THR A 341 -13.10 -27.62 35.78
CA THR A 341 -12.54 -27.62 37.14
C THR A 341 -11.01 -27.64 37.19
N SER A 342 -10.39 -27.97 36.09
CA SER A 342 -8.91 -27.96 35.95
C SER A 342 -8.53 -27.39 34.59
N TRP A 343 -7.49 -26.54 34.56
CA TRP A 343 -7.08 -25.90 33.29
C TRP A 343 -6.23 -26.87 32.44
N ASN A 344 -6.89 -27.52 31.46
CA ASN A 344 -6.26 -28.43 30.49
C ASN A 344 -6.27 -27.73 29.11
N ALA A 345 -5.25 -26.93 28.84
CA ALA A 345 -5.21 -25.99 27.72
C ALA A 345 -5.14 -26.69 26.35
N VAL A 346 -6.01 -26.27 25.46
CA VAL A 346 -6.01 -26.64 24.03
C VAL A 346 -6.12 -25.40 23.16
N SER A 347 -5.62 -25.49 21.93
CA SER A 347 -5.76 -24.42 20.93
C SER A 347 -7.22 -24.30 20.48
N SER A 348 -7.83 -23.16 20.65
CA SER A 348 -9.26 -22.95 20.37
C SER A 348 -9.55 -22.10 19.15
N VAL A 349 -8.57 -21.34 18.64
CA VAL A 349 -8.70 -20.52 17.42
C VAL A 349 -7.61 -20.90 16.44
N GLN A 350 -7.99 -21.35 15.25
CA GLN A 350 -7.10 -21.83 14.20
C GLN A 350 -7.18 -20.97 12.94
N ARG A 351 -6.10 -20.95 12.15
CA ARG A 351 -6.12 -20.31 10.83
C ARG A 351 -7.17 -20.95 9.92
N ALA A 352 -7.81 -20.11 9.14
CA ALA A 352 -8.75 -20.56 8.11
C ALA A 352 -8.67 -19.61 6.90
N ALA A 353 -9.19 -20.04 5.75
CA ALA A 353 -9.27 -19.25 4.52
C ALA A 353 -10.38 -18.18 4.57
N THR A 354 -10.71 -17.69 5.75
CA THR A 354 -11.71 -16.65 6.02
C THR A 354 -11.04 -15.32 6.28
N GLN A 355 -11.77 -14.24 6.10
CA GLN A 355 -11.22 -12.88 6.15
C GLN A 355 -10.66 -12.51 7.53
N ASP A 356 -11.19 -13.12 8.58
CA ASP A 356 -10.85 -12.90 9.97
C ASP A 356 -9.70 -13.77 10.50
N LEU A 357 -9.35 -14.88 9.83
CA LEU A 357 -8.46 -15.92 10.38
C LEU A 357 -7.25 -16.23 9.49
N GLY A 358 -6.70 -15.21 8.84
CA GLY A 358 -5.47 -15.30 8.05
C GLY A 358 -4.23 -15.58 8.89
N ARG A 359 -3.10 -15.83 8.24
CA ARG A 359 -1.83 -16.12 8.91
C ARG A 359 -1.36 -14.93 9.75
N PRO A 360 -1.08 -15.11 11.04
CA PRO A 360 -0.68 -14.02 11.93
C PRO A 360 0.85 -13.85 11.91
N TRP A 361 1.34 -12.73 11.39
CA TRP A 361 2.77 -12.42 11.39
C TRP A 361 3.23 -11.47 12.47
N THR A 362 2.33 -10.68 13.06
CA THR A 362 2.62 -9.80 14.20
C THR A 362 3.80 -8.86 13.91
N ARG A 363 3.79 -8.18 12.75
CA ARG A 363 4.85 -7.26 12.33
C ARG A 363 4.54 -5.81 12.65
N LEU A 364 3.30 -5.40 12.46
CA LEU A 364 2.80 -4.05 12.70
C LEU A 364 1.60 -4.10 13.65
N ALA A 365 1.48 -3.12 14.53
CA ALA A 365 0.36 -2.97 15.44
C ALA A 365 -0.22 -1.55 15.34
N PRO A 366 -1.55 -1.37 15.49
CA PRO A 366 -2.15 -0.05 15.59
C PRO A 366 -1.66 0.66 16.86
N THR A 367 -1.50 1.98 16.78
CA THR A 367 -1.30 2.79 17.98
C THR A 367 -2.62 2.91 18.76
N ILE A 368 -2.56 3.12 20.07
CA ILE A 368 -3.77 3.33 20.87
C ILE A 368 -4.49 4.62 20.44
N GLU A 369 -3.74 5.64 20.02
CA GLU A 369 -4.29 6.89 19.51
C GLU A 369 -5.13 6.68 18.24
N ALA A 370 -4.68 5.84 17.30
CA ALA A 370 -5.49 5.51 16.14
C ALA A 370 -6.81 4.84 16.53
N LEU A 371 -6.77 3.90 17.45
CA LEU A 371 -7.96 3.17 17.91
C LEU A 371 -8.96 4.05 18.68
N LYS A 372 -8.47 5.04 19.43
CA LYS A 372 -9.29 5.88 20.32
C LYS A 372 -9.71 7.21 19.69
N ASN A 373 -8.73 7.90 19.08
CA ASN A 373 -8.90 9.29 18.67
C ASN A 373 -9.31 9.43 17.20
N THR A 374 -8.92 8.46 16.36
CA THR A 374 -9.31 8.44 14.94
C THR A 374 -10.70 7.82 14.78
N PHE A 375 -10.91 6.65 15.38
CA PHE A 375 -12.19 5.92 15.32
C PHE A 375 -13.04 6.20 16.56
N VAL A 376 -13.59 7.40 16.67
CA VAL A 376 -14.26 7.88 17.89
C VAL A 376 -15.70 7.39 18.05
N ASP A 377 -16.48 7.34 16.97
CA ASP A 377 -17.93 7.08 16.98
C ASP A 377 -18.25 5.62 16.59
N LYS A 378 -17.65 4.64 17.29
CA LYS A 378 -17.70 3.21 16.89
C LYS A 378 -19.12 2.62 16.75
N ASP A 379 -20.11 3.18 17.46
CA ASP A 379 -21.50 2.71 17.39
C ASP A 379 -22.24 3.24 16.17
N LEU A 380 -21.89 4.43 15.70
CA LEU A 380 -22.51 5.08 14.55
C LEU A 380 -21.73 4.85 13.26
N ASP A 381 -20.39 4.94 13.33
CA ASP A 381 -19.47 4.82 12.20
C ASP A 381 -19.03 3.36 12.00
N SER A 382 -19.52 2.73 10.95
CA SER A 382 -19.23 1.32 10.65
C SER A 382 -17.77 1.06 10.25
N ARG A 383 -16.96 2.10 10.05
CA ARG A 383 -15.59 1.95 9.54
C ARG A 383 -14.64 1.32 10.54
N TYR A 384 -14.87 1.47 11.86
CA TYR A 384 -14.06 0.75 12.85
C TYR A 384 -14.28 -0.76 12.75
N ASP A 385 -15.55 -1.19 12.75
CA ASP A 385 -15.93 -2.60 12.59
C ASP A 385 -15.49 -3.17 11.23
N GLY A 386 -15.64 -2.39 10.15
CA GLY A 386 -15.21 -2.78 8.80
C GLY A 386 -13.70 -2.66 8.55
N THR A 387 -12.91 -2.20 9.52
CA THR A 387 -11.45 -2.13 9.45
C THR A 387 -10.78 -3.16 10.34
N PHE A 388 -11.25 -3.29 11.58
CA PHE A 388 -10.60 -4.08 12.61
C PHE A 388 -11.41 -5.30 13.02
N GLN A 389 -10.70 -6.41 13.22
CA GLN A 389 -11.21 -7.55 13.96
C GLN A 389 -10.84 -7.40 15.42
N THR A 390 -11.84 -7.33 16.27
CA THR A 390 -11.71 -7.19 17.73
C THR A 390 -12.20 -8.42 18.48
N VAL A 391 -12.93 -9.34 17.82
CA VAL A 391 -13.44 -10.58 18.41
C VAL A 391 -12.88 -11.79 17.67
N PHE A 392 -12.20 -12.67 18.39
CA PHE A 392 -11.64 -13.92 17.89
C PHE A 392 -12.48 -15.09 18.36
N ARG A 393 -13.08 -15.84 17.41
CA ARG A 393 -14.05 -16.88 17.68
C ARG A 393 -13.44 -18.26 17.56
N GLY A 394 -13.92 -19.18 18.39
CA GLY A 394 -13.47 -20.57 18.39
C GLY A 394 -13.88 -21.32 17.13
N ASN A 395 -12.98 -22.15 16.62
CA ASN A 395 -13.21 -23.00 15.45
C ASN A 395 -12.50 -24.36 15.59
N TRP A 396 -12.40 -24.88 16.82
CA TRP A 396 -11.72 -26.14 17.13
C TRP A 396 -12.49 -27.39 16.68
N ASP A 397 -13.74 -27.25 16.27
CA ASP A 397 -14.57 -28.31 15.69
C ASP A 397 -14.13 -28.69 14.27
N LYS A 398 -13.26 -27.90 13.65
CA LYS A 398 -12.75 -28.19 12.32
C LYS A 398 -11.74 -29.32 12.34
N GLU A 399 -11.69 -30.07 11.25
CA GLU A 399 -10.77 -31.19 11.06
C GLU A 399 -9.31 -30.79 11.29
N GLY A 400 -8.53 -31.63 11.97
CA GLY A 400 -7.10 -31.42 12.17
C GLY A 400 -6.72 -30.66 13.45
N THR A 401 -7.66 -30.22 14.28
CA THR A 401 -7.34 -29.54 15.55
C THR A 401 -6.83 -30.47 16.65
N GLY A 402 -7.13 -31.76 16.57
CA GLY A 402 -6.89 -32.74 17.64
C GLY A 402 -7.83 -32.58 18.84
N VAL A 403 -8.84 -31.72 18.78
CA VAL A 403 -9.84 -31.51 19.81
C VAL A 403 -11.17 -32.07 19.33
N SER A 404 -11.64 -33.13 20.02
CA SER A 404 -12.90 -33.80 19.67
C SER A 404 -14.11 -33.32 20.47
N GLN A 405 -13.89 -32.48 21.49
CA GLN A 405 -14.95 -31.97 22.36
C GLN A 405 -15.68 -30.79 21.73
N GLN A 406 -17.02 -30.79 21.80
CA GLN A 406 -17.84 -29.70 21.31
C GLN A 406 -17.88 -28.50 22.27
N THR A 407 -17.73 -28.74 23.58
CA THR A 407 -17.73 -27.72 24.62
C THR A 407 -16.34 -27.62 25.22
N LEU A 408 -15.77 -26.42 25.19
CA LEU A 408 -14.60 -26.04 25.95
C LEU A 408 -14.98 -25.07 27.06
N TYR A 409 -14.05 -24.82 27.96
CA TYR A 409 -14.21 -23.84 29.06
C TYR A 409 -13.14 -22.77 28.89
N ASN A 410 -13.57 -21.51 29.04
CA ASN A 410 -12.71 -20.38 28.77
C ASN A 410 -12.57 -19.46 30.00
N ALA A 411 -12.68 -18.15 29.85
CA ALA A 411 -12.59 -17.24 30.96
C ALA A 411 -13.63 -17.57 32.04
N ASN A 412 -13.28 -17.33 33.29
CA ASN A 412 -14.12 -17.65 34.47
C ASN A 412 -14.59 -19.12 34.54
N ASN A 413 -13.90 -20.04 33.84
CA ASN A 413 -14.29 -21.45 33.68
C ASN A 413 -15.71 -21.65 33.12
N LEU A 414 -16.20 -20.69 32.36
CA LEU A 414 -17.51 -20.72 31.69
C LEU A 414 -17.41 -21.48 30.36
N PRO A 415 -18.49 -22.21 29.99
CA PRO A 415 -18.50 -22.98 28.76
C PRO A 415 -18.56 -22.09 27.52
N VAL A 416 -17.87 -22.52 26.44
CA VAL A 416 -17.91 -21.94 25.10
C VAL A 416 -18.10 -23.05 24.07
N GLN A 417 -18.75 -22.69 22.95
CA GLN A 417 -19.00 -23.55 21.79
C GLN A 417 -18.20 -23.04 20.59
N PRO A 418 -17.99 -23.86 19.53
CA PRO A 418 -17.51 -23.35 18.25
C PRO A 418 -18.37 -22.17 17.76
N GLY A 419 -17.71 -21.08 17.32
CA GLY A 419 -18.36 -19.83 16.94
C GLY A 419 -18.50 -18.80 18.06
N ASP A 420 -18.38 -19.21 19.33
CA ASP A 420 -18.38 -18.25 20.46
C ASP A 420 -17.08 -17.45 20.52
N ALA A 421 -17.14 -16.25 21.10
CA ALA A 421 -15.98 -15.44 21.35
C ALA A 421 -15.03 -16.12 22.35
N ILE A 422 -13.76 -16.22 21.99
CA ILE A 422 -12.66 -16.68 22.85
C ILE A 422 -11.90 -15.48 23.42
N LEU A 423 -11.67 -14.45 22.60
CA LEU A 423 -11.05 -13.19 22.98
C LEU A 423 -11.87 -12.04 22.40
N THR A 424 -12.13 -11.02 23.21
CA THR A 424 -12.70 -9.73 22.79
C THR A 424 -11.78 -8.59 23.20
N ILE A 425 -11.41 -7.74 22.26
CA ILE A 425 -10.80 -6.43 22.53
C ILE A 425 -11.95 -5.44 22.59
N LEU A 426 -12.18 -4.86 23.77
CA LEU A 426 -13.32 -3.98 24.01
C LEU A 426 -13.20 -2.67 23.20
N ASN A 427 -14.32 -2.08 22.83
CA ASN A 427 -14.36 -0.86 22.03
C ASN A 427 -13.95 0.41 22.80
N ASP A 428 -13.88 0.32 24.14
CA ASP A 428 -13.53 1.42 25.03
C ASP A 428 -12.83 0.92 26.30
N ASP A 429 -12.56 1.84 27.23
CA ASP A 429 -11.89 1.57 28.50
C ASP A 429 -12.86 1.56 29.70
N SER A 430 -14.17 1.59 29.48
CA SER A 430 -15.19 1.71 30.58
C SER A 430 -15.12 0.55 31.58
N GLN A 431 -14.71 -0.62 31.15
CA GLN A 431 -14.58 -1.82 31.97
C GLN A 431 -13.13 -2.09 32.43
N ALA A 432 -12.16 -1.23 32.10
CA ALA A 432 -10.73 -1.48 32.36
C ALA A 432 -10.44 -1.82 33.84
N ALA A 433 -11.10 -1.16 34.77
CA ALA A 433 -10.93 -1.40 36.20
C ALA A 433 -11.53 -2.72 36.71
N ASN A 434 -12.42 -3.33 35.95
CA ASN A 434 -13.11 -4.58 36.30
C ASN A 434 -12.45 -5.82 35.73
N ILE A 435 -11.49 -5.64 34.81
CA ILE A 435 -10.77 -6.75 34.17
C ILE A 435 -9.68 -7.24 35.13
N VAL A 436 -9.68 -8.54 35.40
CA VAL A 436 -8.65 -9.21 36.18
C VAL A 436 -7.61 -9.79 35.22
N TYR A 437 -6.50 -9.08 35.09
CA TYR A 437 -5.37 -9.55 34.28
C TYR A 437 -4.51 -10.54 35.05
N PRO A 438 -3.85 -11.52 34.36
CA PRO A 438 -2.92 -12.43 35.03
C PRO A 438 -1.72 -11.66 35.58
N THR A 439 -1.23 -12.08 36.76
CA THR A 439 -0.12 -11.42 37.46
C THR A 439 1.26 -11.81 36.94
N SER A 440 1.34 -12.87 36.13
CA SER A 440 2.60 -13.35 35.55
C SER A 440 2.36 -14.24 34.32
N GLY A 441 3.32 -14.25 33.40
CA GLY A 441 3.31 -15.11 32.22
C GLY A 441 2.16 -14.83 31.26
N ALA A 442 1.80 -15.86 30.49
CA ALA A 442 0.76 -15.75 29.47
C ALA A 442 -0.68 -15.90 30.03
N GLY A 443 -0.81 -16.32 31.29
CA GLY A 443 -2.10 -16.65 31.91
C GLY A 443 -2.81 -17.81 31.21
N LYS A 444 -4.08 -18.02 31.55
CA LYS A 444 -4.88 -19.08 30.93
C LYS A 444 -5.07 -18.86 29.42
N SER A 445 -5.27 -17.62 29.01
CA SER A 445 -5.45 -17.26 27.59
C SER A 445 -4.24 -17.54 26.71
N ASN A 446 -3.03 -17.69 27.29
CA ASN A 446 -1.72 -17.78 26.64
C ASN A 446 -1.27 -16.49 25.90
N VAL A 447 -2.02 -15.41 26.02
CA VAL A 447 -1.67 -14.08 25.49
C VAL A 447 -1.72 -13.01 26.59
N GLY A 448 -2.06 -13.41 27.81
CA GLY A 448 -2.19 -12.52 28.95
C GLY A 448 -3.49 -11.73 29.02
N ALA A 449 -4.46 -12.04 28.18
CA ALA A 449 -5.78 -11.41 28.25
C ALA A 449 -6.46 -11.69 29.60
N GLY A 450 -7.25 -10.72 30.07
CA GLY A 450 -7.88 -10.75 31.38
C GLY A 450 -9.23 -11.47 31.39
N GLU A 451 -9.72 -11.69 32.59
CA GLU A 451 -11.06 -12.20 32.87
C GLU A 451 -11.95 -11.06 33.35
N LEU A 452 -13.17 -10.95 32.80
CA LEU A 452 -14.17 -9.99 33.25
C LEU A 452 -15.34 -10.77 33.85
N PRO A 453 -15.76 -10.49 35.11
CA PRO A 453 -16.80 -11.26 35.79
C PRO A 453 -18.08 -11.44 34.96
N GLY A 454 -18.54 -12.68 34.88
CA GLY A 454 -19.75 -13.05 34.13
C GLY A 454 -19.58 -13.28 32.62
N ARG A 455 -18.39 -13.04 32.05
CA ARG A 455 -18.09 -13.31 30.63
C ARG A 455 -17.33 -14.64 30.45
N ALA A 456 -17.68 -15.35 29.40
CA ALA A 456 -16.97 -16.56 29.00
C ALA A 456 -15.71 -16.26 28.18
N ASP A 457 -15.68 -15.19 27.40
CA ASP A 457 -14.52 -14.78 26.63
C ASP A 457 -13.46 -14.09 27.52
N PHE A 458 -12.20 -14.24 27.17
CA PHE A 458 -11.14 -13.37 27.67
C PHE A 458 -11.29 -11.97 27.07
N VAL A 459 -10.83 -10.96 27.80
CA VAL A 459 -10.97 -9.56 27.37
C VAL A 459 -9.68 -8.77 27.52
N ILE A 460 -9.54 -7.75 26.65
CA ILE A 460 -8.57 -6.67 26.75
C ILE A 460 -9.35 -5.36 26.57
N HIS A 461 -9.15 -4.36 27.42
CA HIS A 461 -9.71 -3.04 27.17
C HIS A 461 -8.97 -2.32 26.05
N LEU A 462 -9.57 -1.33 25.40
CA LEU A 462 -9.04 -0.72 24.18
C LEU A 462 -7.60 -0.20 24.36
N SER A 463 -7.35 0.57 25.42
CA SER A 463 -5.99 1.06 25.76
C SER A 463 -5.06 -0.03 26.27
N GLY A 464 -5.54 -1.26 26.48
CA GLY A 464 -4.73 -2.44 26.81
C GLY A 464 -4.12 -3.12 25.57
N SER A 465 -4.37 -2.60 24.37
CA SER A 465 -3.71 -3.09 23.15
C SER A 465 -2.20 -3.01 23.28
N SER A 466 -1.52 -4.12 23.00
CA SER A 466 -0.07 -4.26 23.19
C SER A 466 0.61 -4.68 21.88
N ARG A 467 1.93 -4.75 21.85
CA ARG A 467 2.68 -5.25 20.67
C ARG A 467 2.45 -6.72 20.37
N ILE A 468 1.77 -7.45 21.26
CA ILE A 468 1.46 -8.89 21.13
C ILE A 468 0.00 -9.11 20.73
N VAL A 469 -0.93 -8.35 21.35
CA VAL A 469 -2.37 -8.52 21.16
C VAL A 469 -3.00 -7.16 20.93
N TYR A 470 -3.62 -7.01 19.79
CA TYR A 470 -4.22 -5.77 19.30
C TYR A 470 -5.33 -6.10 18.28
N PRO A 471 -6.24 -5.16 17.97
CA PRO A 471 -7.18 -5.32 16.88
C PRO A 471 -6.48 -5.63 15.57
N SER A 472 -6.75 -6.79 14.98
CA SER A 472 -6.16 -7.20 13.71
C SER A 472 -6.85 -6.54 12.53
N LEU A 473 -6.17 -6.45 11.39
CA LEU A 473 -6.72 -5.81 10.21
C LEU A 473 -7.67 -6.76 9.46
N TRP A 474 -8.98 -6.54 9.57
CA TRP A 474 -10.01 -7.28 8.84
C TRP A 474 -10.17 -6.82 7.39
N LYS A 475 -10.12 -5.54 7.17
CA LYS A 475 -10.40 -4.83 5.92
C LYS A 475 -9.79 -5.46 4.66
N ILE A 476 -8.54 -5.86 4.74
CA ILE A 476 -7.81 -6.55 3.68
C ILE A 476 -7.40 -7.95 4.12
N GLY A 477 -8.17 -8.55 5.04
CA GLY A 477 -7.91 -9.87 5.61
C GLY A 477 -7.96 -10.98 4.57
N THR A 478 -7.54 -12.17 4.97
CA THR A 478 -7.53 -13.35 4.11
C THR A 478 -8.93 -13.66 3.58
N TYR A 479 -9.02 -14.01 2.32
CA TYR A 479 -10.20 -14.61 1.74
C TYR A 479 -9.77 -15.44 0.53
N ARG A 480 -9.91 -16.76 0.60
CA ARG A 480 -9.56 -17.65 -0.50
C ARG A 480 -10.65 -18.69 -0.67
N THR A 481 -10.94 -19.04 -1.90
CA THR A 481 -11.91 -20.08 -2.28
C THR A 481 -11.24 -21.37 -2.73
N ASP A 482 -9.92 -21.38 -2.90
CA ASP A 482 -9.12 -22.49 -3.44
C ASP A 482 -8.51 -23.41 -2.37
N ASN A 483 -8.53 -23.03 -1.09
CA ASN A 483 -7.89 -23.79 -0.01
C ASN A 483 -8.80 -24.77 0.72
N GLY A 484 -10.02 -24.96 0.28
CA GLY A 484 -10.96 -25.86 0.92
C GLY A 484 -11.24 -25.52 2.39
N ASN A 485 -11.63 -26.54 3.18
CA ASN A 485 -11.95 -26.39 4.60
C ASN A 485 -10.80 -26.76 5.54
N GLY A 486 -9.58 -26.95 5.02
CA GLY A 486 -8.42 -27.36 5.81
C GLY A 486 -8.03 -26.30 6.85
N LEU A 487 -7.81 -26.74 8.09
CA LEU A 487 -7.25 -25.88 9.14
C LEU A 487 -5.78 -25.58 8.87
N GLY A 488 -5.31 -24.43 9.39
CA GLY A 488 -3.94 -23.97 9.19
C GLY A 488 -3.69 -23.42 7.80
N GLN A 489 -4.69 -23.32 6.98
CA GLN A 489 -4.64 -22.70 5.67
C GLN A 489 -5.31 -21.30 5.69
N PRO A 490 -4.91 -20.41 4.78
CA PRO A 490 -3.81 -20.56 3.86
C PRO A 490 -2.45 -20.35 4.56
N ASN A 491 -1.45 -21.14 4.17
CA ASN A 491 -0.05 -20.84 4.50
C ASN A 491 0.60 -19.91 3.46
N ALA A 492 0.05 -19.89 2.25
CA ALA A 492 0.36 -18.89 1.25
C ALA A 492 -0.41 -17.60 1.53
N GLY A 493 -0.03 -16.50 0.92
CA GLY A 493 -0.67 -15.21 1.08
C GLY A 493 -2.06 -15.14 0.47
N LEU A 494 -2.57 -13.92 0.40
CA LEU A 494 -3.86 -13.65 -0.16
C LEU A 494 -3.81 -13.59 -1.68
N THR A 495 -4.88 -14.00 -2.32
CA THR A 495 -5.12 -13.75 -3.74
C THR A 495 -6.11 -12.60 -3.96
N ARG A 496 -6.45 -11.86 -2.89
CA ARG A 496 -7.23 -10.63 -2.99
C ARG A 496 -6.44 -9.53 -3.70
N PRO A 497 -7.10 -8.66 -4.47
CA PRO A 497 -6.44 -7.50 -5.06
C PRO A 497 -5.90 -6.56 -3.98
N ALA A 498 -4.75 -5.97 -4.22
CA ALA A 498 -4.26 -4.87 -3.39
C ALA A 498 -4.66 -3.53 -4.02
N TYR A 499 -5.36 -2.70 -3.26
CA TYR A 499 -5.96 -1.47 -3.77
C TYR A 499 -4.89 -0.42 -4.10
N VAL A 500 -5.02 0.21 -5.26
CA VAL A 500 -4.17 1.32 -5.73
C VAL A 500 -4.95 2.62 -5.81
N ALA A 501 -6.20 2.55 -6.28
CA ALA A 501 -7.08 3.71 -6.40
C ALA A 501 -8.53 3.33 -6.11
N LYS A 502 -9.20 4.12 -5.28
CA LYS A 502 -10.61 3.95 -4.91
C LYS A 502 -11.42 5.20 -5.23
N PHE A 503 -12.67 5.01 -5.63
CA PHE A 503 -13.55 6.11 -6.01
C PHE A 503 -13.84 7.08 -4.85
N SER A 504 -13.89 6.58 -3.62
CA SER A 504 -14.05 7.40 -2.41
C SER A 504 -12.92 8.44 -2.24
N GLU A 505 -11.73 8.21 -2.82
CA GLU A 505 -10.61 9.15 -2.68
C GLU A 505 -10.86 10.48 -3.37
N PHE A 506 -11.66 10.54 -4.45
CA PHE A 506 -12.04 11.80 -5.10
C PHE A 506 -12.69 12.79 -4.13
N TYR A 507 -13.59 12.29 -3.27
CA TYR A 507 -14.27 13.13 -2.28
C TYR A 507 -13.29 13.76 -1.29
N LEU A 508 -12.29 13.03 -0.83
CA LEU A 508 -11.31 13.52 0.13
C LEU A 508 -10.23 14.41 -0.50
N VAL A 509 -9.85 14.15 -1.75
CA VAL A 509 -8.98 15.04 -2.54
C VAL A 509 -9.66 16.38 -2.78
N ALA A 510 -10.93 16.38 -3.23
CA ALA A 510 -11.70 17.60 -3.43
C ALA A 510 -11.94 18.36 -2.11
N ALA A 511 -12.25 17.64 -1.02
CA ALA A 511 -12.47 18.26 0.28
C ALA A 511 -11.19 18.93 0.82
N GLU A 512 -10.03 18.28 0.69
CA GLU A 512 -8.74 18.84 1.07
C GLU A 512 -8.41 20.09 0.24
N ALA A 513 -8.61 20.02 -1.08
CA ALA A 513 -8.42 21.17 -1.97
C ALA A 513 -9.36 22.33 -1.62
N ALA A 514 -10.62 22.05 -1.26
CA ALA A 514 -11.57 23.07 -0.81
C ALA A 514 -11.15 23.72 0.51
N VAL A 515 -10.64 22.95 1.48
CA VAL A 515 -10.04 23.51 2.71
C VAL A 515 -8.84 24.40 2.41
N LYS A 516 -8.10 24.11 1.31
CA LYS A 516 -6.97 24.93 0.83
C LYS A 516 -7.43 26.11 -0.04
N GLY A 517 -8.73 26.37 -0.15
CA GLY A 517 -9.31 27.53 -0.80
C GLY A 517 -9.83 27.29 -2.22
N ALA A 518 -9.82 26.07 -2.73
CA ALA A 518 -10.52 25.76 -3.97
C ALA A 518 -12.04 25.94 -3.77
N SER A 519 -12.74 26.33 -4.83
CA SER A 519 -14.17 26.62 -4.78
C SER A 519 -14.91 25.97 -5.94
N GLY A 520 -16.18 25.62 -5.72
CA GLY A 520 -17.06 25.02 -6.72
C GLY A 520 -18.42 24.66 -6.14
N SER A 521 -19.07 23.66 -6.73
CA SER A 521 -20.46 23.28 -6.39
C SER A 521 -20.63 22.58 -5.03
N MET A 522 -19.56 22.02 -4.46
CA MET A 522 -19.61 21.32 -3.17
C MET A 522 -18.59 21.89 -2.22
N SER A 523 -19.00 22.20 -1.00
CA SER A 523 -18.07 22.58 0.08
C SER A 523 -17.28 21.38 0.59
N ALA A 524 -16.18 21.62 1.33
CA ALA A 524 -15.43 20.55 1.98
C ALA A 524 -16.34 19.69 2.90
N ARG A 525 -17.32 20.33 3.57
CA ARG A 525 -18.29 19.63 4.42
C ARG A 525 -19.24 18.75 3.63
N ASP A 526 -19.73 19.22 2.48
CA ASP A 526 -20.61 18.43 1.62
C ASP A 526 -19.90 17.18 1.11
N LEU A 527 -18.66 17.33 0.65
CA LEU A 527 -17.83 16.23 0.14
C LEU A 527 -17.55 15.17 1.22
N VAL A 528 -17.15 15.59 2.41
CA VAL A 528 -16.94 14.68 3.55
C VAL A 528 -18.24 13.99 3.96
N ASN A 529 -19.37 14.71 3.95
CA ASN A 529 -20.66 14.17 4.34
C ASN A 529 -21.17 13.05 3.44
N VAL A 530 -20.77 13.00 2.17
CA VAL A 530 -21.07 11.85 1.30
C VAL A 530 -20.51 10.55 1.89
N LEU A 531 -19.24 10.57 2.30
CA LEU A 531 -18.57 9.40 2.89
C LEU A 531 -19.08 9.11 4.32
N ARG A 532 -19.33 10.14 5.10
CA ARG A 532 -19.86 9.98 6.47
C ARG A 532 -21.29 9.43 6.46
N ALA A 533 -22.12 9.83 5.51
CA ALA A 533 -23.45 9.25 5.32
C ALA A 533 -23.36 7.74 5.01
N ARG A 534 -22.46 7.35 4.10
CA ARG A 534 -22.20 5.93 3.79
C ARG A 534 -21.66 5.19 5.02
N ALA A 535 -20.75 5.78 5.78
CA ALA A 535 -20.16 5.20 6.99
C ALA A 535 -21.21 4.94 8.09
N GLY A 536 -22.29 5.74 8.16
CA GLY A 536 -23.41 5.54 9.06
C GLY A 536 -24.34 4.37 8.70
N LYS A 537 -24.18 3.78 7.51
CA LYS A 537 -25.01 2.65 7.07
C LYS A 537 -24.36 1.32 7.43
N TRP A 538 -25.12 0.52 8.18
CA TRP A 538 -24.73 -0.82 8.59
C TRP A 538 -25.55 -1.87 7.85
N ARG A 539 -24.92 -2.96 7.44
CA ARG A 539 -25.56 -4.17 6.95
C ARG A 539 -25.21 -5.38 7.80
N TRP A 540 -24.03 -5.38 8.35
CA TRP A 540 -23.45 -6.46 9.13
C TRP A 540 -22.58 -5.89 10.25
N ASP A 541 -22.70 -6.42 11.46
CA ASP A 541 -21.75 -6.23 12.54
C ASP A 541 -20.74 -7.37 12.45
N ASN A 542 -19.54 -7.05 11.97
CA ASN A 542 -18.51 -8.04 11.71
C ASN A 542 -17.97 -8.67 12.99
N ASN A 543 -17.74 -7.85 14.01
CA ASN A 543 -17.24 -8.33 15.30
C ASN A 543 -18.35 -8.99 16.13
N GLY A 544 -19.58 -8.51 16.06
CA GLY A 544 -20.77 -9.17 16.62
C GLY A 544 -21.15 -10.45 15.89
N ASN A 545 -20.72 -10.62 14.63
CA ASN A 545 -21.09 -11.72 13.73
C ASN A 545 -22.59 -11.87 13.58
N VAL A 546 -23.29 -10.75 13.42
CA VAL A 546 -24.75 -10.69 13.29
C VAL A 546 -25.17 -9.65 12.24
N ALA A 547 -26.34 -9.84 11.67
CA ALA A 547 -26.95 -8.83 10.82
C ALA A 547 -27.26 -7.57 11.66
N LYS A 548 -26.85 -6.41 11.18
CA LYS A 548 -27.10 -5.11 11.80
C LYS A 548 -27.56 -4.15 10.72
N VAL A 549 -28.88 -4.12 10.45
CA VAL A 549 -29.43 -3.22 9.44
C VAL A 549 -29.84 -1.91 10.11
N GLN A 550 -28.96 -0.91 10.04
CA GLN A 550 -29.15 0.41 10.63
C GLN A 550 -28.71 1.50 9.65
N ASP A 551 -29.42 2.62 9.66
CA ASP A 551 -29.04 3.82 8.92
C ASP A 551 -28.86 5.01 9.89
N ASN A 552 -27.62 5.27 10.25
CA ASN A 552 -27.19 6.38 11.09
C ASN A 552 -26.67 7.56 10.24
N SER A 553 -26.95 7.60 8.93
CA SER A 553 -26.41 8.60 8.00
C SER A 553 -26.70 10.03 8.46
N ALA A 554 -27.93 10.30 8.91
CA ALA A 554 -28.32 11.63 9.38
C ALA A 554 -27.53 12.06 10.62
N ALA A 555 -27.32 11.15 11.58
CA ALA A 555 -26.53 11.42 12.79
C ALA A 555 -25.06 11.67 12.45
N MET A 556 -24.47 10.87 11.55
CA MET A 556 -23.10 11.03 11.09
C MET A 556 -22.89 12.38 10.39
N MET A 557 -23.82 12.80 9.52
CA MET A 557 -23.74 14.10 8.85
C MET A 557 -23.94 15.28 9.83
N ALA A 558 -24.84 15.13 10.79
CA ALA A 558 -25.10 16.15 11.81
C ALA A 558 -23.88 16.37 12.73
N ALA A 559 -23.15 15.31 13.06
CA ALA A 559 -21.94 15.36 13.87
C ALA A 559 -20.72 15.96 13.11
N THR A 560 -20.82 16.19 11.82
CA THR A 560 -19.73 16.81 11.03
C THR A 560 -19.62 18.30 11.40
N PRO A 561 -18.42 18.80 11.77
CA PRO A 561 -18.22 20.20 12.08
C PRO A 561 -18.66 21.13 10.95
N SER A 562 -19.11 22.34 11.29
CA SER A 562 -19.45 23.37 10.28
C SER A 562 -18.24 23.82 9.49
N THR A 563 -17.07 23.87 10.12
CA THR A 563 -15.78 24.19 9.50
C THR A 563 -14.90 22.95 9.44
N ILE A 564 -14.53 22.54 8.24
CA ILE A 564 -13.61 21.43 8.01
C ILE A 564 -12.19 21.95 7.98
N THR A 565 -11.30 21.29 8.72
CA THR A 565 -9.87 21.59 8.78
C THR A 565 -9.05 20.49 8.10
N ILE A 566 -7.77 20.75 7.85
CA ILE A 566 -6.84 19.70 7.37
C ILE A 566 -6.77 18.53 8.34
N ASP A 567 -6.80 18.80 9.65
CA ASP A 567 -6.78 17.74 10.67
C ASP A 567 -8.03 16.85 10.58
N TYR A 568 -9.19 17.46 10.33
CA TYR A 568 -10.42 16.71 10.11
C TYR A 568 -10.34 15.83 8.85
N ILE A 569 -9.79 16.38 7.74
CA ILE A 569 -9.57 15.60 6.51
C ILE A 569 -8.60 14.44 6.75
N LEU A 570 -7.50 14.67 7.44
CA LEU A 570 -6.54 13.62 7.78
C LEU A 570 -7.17 12.51 8.64
N ALA A 571 -8.05 12.85 9.58
CA ALA A 571 -8.79 11.87 10.35
C ALA A 571 -9.82 11.09 9.50
N GLU A 572 -10.53 11.76 8.57
CA GLU A 572 -11.44 11.09 7.63
C GLU A 572 -10.68 10.17 6.67
N ARG A 573 -9.51 10.59 6.17
CA ARG A 573 -8.64 9.75 5.33
C ARG A 573 -8.17 8.51 6.09
N SER A 574 -7.80 8.65 7.35
CA SER A 574 -7.41 7.52 8.19
C SER A 574 -8.57 6.53 8.40
N ARG A 575 -9.78 7.02 8.73
CA ARG A 575 -10.97 6.16 8.85
C ARG A 575 -11.31 5.42 7.55
N GLU A 576 -11.13 6.09 6.42
CA GLU A 576 -11.46 5.53 5.11
C GLU A 576 -10.39 4.58 4.57
N PHE A 577 -9.11 4.89 4.76
CA PHE A 577 -7.98 4.23 4.09
C PHE A 577 -6.98 3.58 5.05
N TYR A 578 -7.32 3.40 6.33
CA TYR A 578 -6.43 2.75 7.29
C TYR A 578 -5.85 1.44 6.74
N GLY A 579 -4.52 1.30 6.80
CA GLY A 579 -3.82 0.09 6.36
C GLY A 579 -3.68 -0.09 4.83
N GLU A 580 -4.12 0.88 4.01
CA GLU A 580 -4.04 0.80 2.55
C GLU A 580 -2.79 1.50 1.96
N GLY A 581 -1.83 1.89 2.78
CA GLY A 581 -0.55 2.46 2.30
C GLY A 581 -0.56 3.96 1.99
N TYR A 582 -1.53 4.71 2.50
CA TYR A 582 -1.64 6.15 2.24
C TYR A 582 -1.02 7.04 3.32
N ARG A 583 -0.99 6.57 4.58
CA ARG A 583 -0.80 7.47 5.73
C ARG A 583 0.50 8.24 5.73
N TRP A 584 1.64 7.62 5.45
CA TRP A 584 2.91 8.32 5.41
C TRP A 584 2.92 9.42 4.35
N TYR A 585 2.40 9.14 3.15
CA TYR A 585 2.30 10.14 2.08
C TYR A 585 1.37 11.30 2.46
N ASP A 586 0.25 11.04 3.14
CA ASP A 586 -0.66 12.08 3.62
C ASP A 586 0.03 13.01 4.62
N LEU A 587 0.75 12.46 5.59
CA LEU A 587 1.45 13.22 6.61
C LEU A 587 2.65 14.00 6.06
N VAL A 588 3.39 13.43 5.11
CA VAL A 588 4.50 14.10 4.42
C VAL A 588 4.00 15.22 3.54
N ARG A 589 2.96 14.99 2.72
CA ARG A 589 2.34 16.00 1.86
C ARG A 589 1.86 17.20 2.67
N THR A 590 1.12 16.98 3.74
CA THR A 590 0.58 18.02 4.61
C THR A 590 1.60 18.59 5.59
N GLN A 591 2.81 18.02 5.62
CA GLN A 591 3.92 18.37 6.51
C GLN A 591 3.56 18.23 8.01
N LYS A 592 2.69 17.29 8.34
CA LYS A 592 2.20 17.07 9.70
C LYS A 592 2.75 15.78 10.35
N TRP A 593 3.74 15.13 9.75
CA TRP A 593 4.23 13.86 10.25
C TRP A 593 4.79 13.95 11.68
N GLU A 594 5.67 14.93 11.96
CA GLU A 594 6.18 15.13 13.32
C GLU A 594 5.05 15.47 14.30
N GLU A 595 4.13 16.35 13.90
CA GLU A 595 3.00 16.77 14.76
C GLU A 595 2.13 15.58 15.19
N TYR A 596 1.79 14.69 14.26
CA TYR A 596 0.87 13.57 14.50
C TYR A 596 1.53 12.34 15.09
N ALA A 597 2.78 12.07 14.70
CA ALA A 597 3.43 10.80 14.97
C ALA A 597 4.58 10.86 15.98
N LYS A 598 4.94 12.03 16.49
CA LYS A 598 6.08 12.22 17.41
C LYS A 598 5.95 11.37 18.67
N THR A 599 4.75 11.27 19.22
CA THR A 599 4.48 10.44 20.40
C THR A 599 3.31 9.51 20.11
N TYR A 600 3.38 8.31 20.63
CA TYR A 600 2.31 7.32 20.57
C TYR A 600 2.34 6.42 21.80
N THR A 601 1.23 5.73 22.07
CA THR A 601 1.11 4.77 23.16
C THR A 601 0.77 3.38 22.64
N ILE A 602 1.34 2.36 23.26
CA ILE A 602 1.03 0.94 23.06
C ILE A 602 1.50 0.15 24.28
N GLY A 603 0.89 -0.99 24.57
CA GLY A 603 1.38 -1.93 25.60
C GLY A 603 2.70 -2.61 25.19
N GLY A 604 3.31 -3.32 26.12
CA GLY A 604 4.65 -3.90 25.97
C GLY A 604 4.74 -5.11 25.03
N MET A 605 5.89 -5.78 25.10
CA MET A 605 6.24 -6.92 24.24
C MET A 605 6.11 -8.28 24.94
N ASN A 606 5.75 -8.31 26.22
CA ASN A 606 5.56 -9.54 26.98
C ASN A 606 4.08 -9.89 27.10
N TYR A 607 3.78 -11.17 27.22
CA TYR A 607 2.41 -11.61 27.51
C TYR A 607 1.91 -10.99 28.82
N GLY A 608 0.69 -10.46 28.79
CA GLY A 608 0.07 -9.80 29.94
C GLY A 608 0.50 -8.34 30.17
N ASP A 609 1.34 -7.79 29.32
CA ASP A 609 1.77 -6.38 29.42
C ASP A 609 0.83 -5.46 28.65
N HIS A 610 -0.33 -5.23 29.24
CA HIS A 610 -1.42 -4.39 28.68
C HIS A 610 -1.41 -2.96 29.26
N THR A 611 -0.35 -2.56 29.96
CA THR A 611 -0.19 -1.19 30.44
C THR A 611 0.33 -0.31 29.33
N PRO A 612 -0.39 0.78 28.93
CA PRO A 612 0.08 1.69 27.90
C PRO A 612 1.44 2.30 28.26
N GLN A 613 2.36 2.26 27.33
CA GLN A 613 3.69 2.88 27.42
C GLN A 613 3.80 3.96 26.34
N THR A 614 4.25 5.16 26.74
CA THR A 614 4.46 6.25 25.79
C THR A 614 5.83 6.12 25.16
N HIS A 615 5.86 6.16 23.85
CA HIS A 615 7.06 6.16 23.03
C HIS A 615 7.21 7.48 22.30
N THR A 616 8.46 7.92 22.09
CA THR A 616 8.78 9.14 21.35
C THR A 616 9.61 8.80 20.13
N ARG A 617 9.23 9.30 18.97
CA ARG A 617 9.96 9.18 17.70
C ARG A 617 10.86 10.38 17.49
N THR A 618 12.04 10.14 16.97
CA THR A 618 12.99 11.18 16.55
C THR A 618 12.76 11.53 15.08
N ILE A 619 11.64 12.20 14.78
CA ILE A 619 11.31 12.65 13.43
C ILE A 619 12.02 13.99 13.20
N GLN A 620 12.82 14.08 12.14
CA GLN A 620 13.51 15.28 11.70
C GLN A 620 13.04 15.68 10.31
N LYS A 621 13.28 16.95 9.92
CA LYS A 621 12.80 17.46 8.62
C LYS A 621 13.35 16.69 7.42
N PHE A 622 14.57 16.16 7.49
CA PHE A 622 15.14 15.37 6.40
C PHE A 622 14.45 14.01 6.21
N HIS A 623 13.85 13.44 7.26
CA HIS A 623 13.10 12.18 7.17
C HIS A 623 11.85 12.27 6.27
N TYR A 624 11.39 13.49 5.93
CA TYR A 624 10.30 13.70 4.97
C TYR A 624 10.66 13.28 3.53
N LEU A 625 11.94 12.99 3.28
CA LEU A 625 12.44 12.30 2.10
C LEU A 625 13.12 11.01 2.55
N ARG A 626 13.00 9.95 1.79
CA ARG A 626 13.71 8.70 2.05
C ARG A 626 15.11 8.74 1.46
N PRO A 627 16.07 7.95 1.98
CA PRO A 627 17.40 7.88 1.41
C PRO A 627 17.36 7.31 -0.01
N ILE A 628 18.24 7.79 -0.88
CA ILE A 628 18.55 7.10 -2.12
C ILE A 628 19.23 5.78 -1.75
N PRO A 629 18.77 4.63 -2.24
CA PRO A 629 19.29 3.33 -1.80
C PRO A 629 20.74 3.09 -2.24
N GLN A 630 21.48 2.35 -1.43
CA GLN A 630 22.90 2.02 -1.68
C GLN A 630 23.10 1.39 -3.07
N GLY A 631 22.16 0.52 -3.51
CA GLY A 631 22.24 -0.11 -4.82
C GLY A 631 22.28 0.87 -6.02
N GLN A 632 21.82 2.12 -5.85
CA GLN A 632 22.00 3.14 -6.88
C GLN A 632 23.48 3.51 -7.02
N PHE A 633 24.16 3.75 -5.90
CA PHE A 633 25.58 4.12 -5.89
C PHE A 633 26.48 2.98 -6.37
N ASP A 634 26.18 1.75 -5.96
CA ASP A 634 26.94 0.55 -6.36
C ASP A 634 26.94 0.34 -7.89
N ASN A 635 25.93 0.84 -8.60
CA ASN A 635 25.79 0.72 -10.04
C ASN A 635 26.24 1.96 -10.82
N MET A 636 26.70 3.02 -10.14
CA MET A 636 27.09 4.27 -10.78
C MET A 636 28.60 4.51 -10.69
N THR A 637 29.14 5.17 -11.71
CA THR A 637 30.51 5.65 -11.72
C THR A 637 30.54 7.05 -11.08
N MET A 638 30.67 7.10 -9.76
CA MET A 638 30.68 8.33 -8.97
C MET A 638 31.88 8.35 -8.01
N SER A 639 32.44 9.53 -7.80
CA SER A 639 33.37 9.76 -6.69
C SER A 639 32.57 9.86 -5.37
N PRO A 640 33.19 9.65 -4.20
CA PRO A 640 32.51 9.81 -2.91
C PRO A 640 31.88 11.21 -2.69
N ALA A 641 32.45 12.25 -3.29
CA ALA A 641 31.87 13.59 -3.23
C ALA A 641 30.60 13.72 -4.09
N GLU A 642 30.56 13.07 -5.24
CA GLU A 642 29.38 13.03 -6.10
C GLU A 642 28.27 12.18 -5.47
N GLU A 643 28.60 11.04 -4.85
CA GLU A 643 27.64 10.22 -4.08
C GLU A 643 27.01 11.03 -2.95
N ALA A 644 27.83 11.73 -2.14
CA ALA A 644 27.34 12.58 -1.06
C ALA A 644 26.45 13.73 -1.58
N ALA A 645 26.77 14.29 -2.76
CA ALA A 645 25.96 15.30 -3.42
C ALA A 645 24.72 14.74 -4.11
N TYR A 646 24.64 13.46 -4.37
CA TYR A 646 23.47 12.80 -4.95
C TYR A 646 22.47 12.34 -3.89
N GLN A 647 22.94 12.02 -2.70
CA GLN A 647 22.12 11.54 -1.58
C GLN A 647 21.24 12.64 -1.01
N ASN A 648 20.07 12.29 -0.47
CA ASN A 648 19.26 13.18 0.35
C ASN A 648 20.02 13.55 1.63
N PRO A 649 20.10 14.84 1.99
CA PRO A 649 20.81 15.27 3.20
C PRO A 649 20.30 14.58 4.46
N GLY A 650 21.20 14.17 5.34
CA GLY A 650 20.92 13.51 6.62
C GLY A 650 21.09 12.00 6.61
N TYR A 651 21.39 11.39 5.46
CA TYR A 651 21.62 9.96 5.29
C TYR A 651 23.04 9.65 4.85
#